data_83b16e24e9a62d132c34291cba1a02ba
#
_entry.id   83b16e24e9a62d132c34291cba1a02ba
#
_cell.length_a   1.000
_cell.length_b   1.000
_cell.length_c   1.000
_cell.angle_alpha   90.00
_cell.angle_beta   90.00
_cell.angle_gamma   90.00
#
_symmetry.space_group_name_H-M   'P 1'
#
loop_
_entity.id
_entity.type
_entity.pdbx_description
1 polymer ?
#
loop_
_entity_poly.entity_id
_entity_poly.type
_entity_poly.pdbx_seq_one_letter_code
_entity_poly.pdbx_strand_id
1 'polypeptide(L)'
;MPDIPGNASTTTVITVDGAPINDVLESNGDHDWVRIELVAGQKITISVDGITLEDSLVSIRNSAGVLLAENDDISSGVVRDSRLVFTATSSGTYYIDVGAFNNAYSGTYQLSVVTWTPPPVADYATIATHLTHGYWGGESHHFAATQGGSISVNLTALTASGVTLAREALLLWSDIIGITFNEVTTGGQITFDDNESGAFSTSTRSGGITSSAHVNVSTQWLVSNGTSLNSYSFQTYIHEIGHALGLGHGGFYNSTATYADDALFANDGWPTTIMSYFDQQDNSYFANLGFTYDLVSTPMIADIRGMATLYGLSTTTRTGDTTYGFVNSSGRSVYTAFEGTVSTYTVFDSGGIDTLNYSGYSANQVINLTSETFSNVGGGIGNVSIAFGTLIENAVGGSGNDTLTGNSADNVLNGNFGNDVLNGQDGNDTLIGGFGIDTLTSGAGADIISDTASSLSGDTITDFASGDRIVFTDATLAGFTFNLTGSNLVYTGGSLTLTGGVSGTLVASAAVGGGVQLAIQAVVGPIADVRNDFNGDGRSDILWRNVDGQLSNWLGTATGGFVQNNANAAAVVPVAWQVVGTGDFNGDGRDDILWRNSDGTVSNWLGTATGGFTPNDAIAARFVPTSWFVVGTGDFNGDGRDDILWRNTNGQISNWLGQTNGGFVLNDAIALTNVDTAWHVVGTGDFNGDGRDDILWRNDNGQLSNWLGQANGGFINNGAIAGTFVPLAWSVVAVGDYNGDGRDDILWRNTNGTVTDWLGNANGSFTPNDANAAAVVPVSWEVQPEAFFL
;
A
#
# COMPACT_ATOMS: atom_id res chain seq x y z
N MET A 1 17.07 -53.42 4.18
CA MET A 1 18.37 -53.33 4.90
C MET A 1 18.31 -54.34 6.03
N PRO A 2 19.40 -54.76 6.69
CA PRO A 2 19.23 -55.50 7.95
C PRO A 2 18.49 -54.61 8.94
N ASP A 3 17.56 -55.24 9.65
CA ASP A 3 16.75 -54.62 10.71
C ASP A 3 17.60 -53.85 11.70
N ILE A 4 17.18 -52.61 12.08
CA ILE A 4 17.85 -51.79 13.09
C ILE A 4 17.37 -52.24 14.48
N PRO A 5 18.27 -52.70 15.36
CA PRO A 5 17.86 -53.21 16.67
C PRO A 5 17.16 -52.16 17.54
N GLY A 6 15.98 -52.48 18.10
CA GLY A 6 15.21 -51.63 19.01
C GLY A 6 15.82 -51.54 20.40
N ASN A 7 17.15 -51.39 20.53
CA ASN A 7 17.85 -51.25 21.82
C ASN A 7 19.26 -50.65 21.66
N ALA A 8 19.96 -50.45 22.77
CA ALA A 8 21.27 -49.80 22.81
C ALA A 8 22.42 -50.61 22.14
N SER A 9 22.17 -51.80 21.59
CA SER A 9 23.16 -52.56 20.78
C SER A 9 23.26 -52.11 19.34
N THR A 10 22.41 -51.15 18.92
CA THR A 10 22.43 -50.62 17.57
C THR A 10 23.78 -50.05 17.18
N THR A 11 24.16 -50.27 15.93
CA THR A 11 25.35 -49.68 15.32
C THR A 11 25.00 -48.59 14.30
N THR A 12 23.72 -48.39 14.03
CA THR A 12 23.22 -47.31 13.16
C THR A 12 23.40 -45.98 13.83
N VAL A 13 24.00 -45.01 13.13
CA VAL A 13 24.34 -43.69 13.65
C VAL A 13 23.80 -42.61 12.73
N ILE A 14 23.19 -41.62 13.30
CA ILE A 14 22.83 -40.37 12.61
C ILE A 14 23.62 -39.18 13.20
N THR A 15 23.91 -38.22 12.39
CA THR A 15 24.55 -36.94 12.84
C THR A 15 23.59 -35.78 12.63
N VAL A 16 23.69 -34.80 13.48
CA VAL A 16 22.94 -33.53 13.31
C VAL A 16 23.35 -32.90 11.97
N ASP A 17 22.36 -32.45 11.19
CA ASP A 17 22.52 -31.93 9.84
C ASP A 17 23.12 -32.95 8.83
N GLY A 18 23.10 -34.23 9.15
CA GLY A 18 23.55 -35.34 8.30
C GLY A 18 22.50 -35.78 7.30
N ALA A 19 22.86 -36.78 6.49
CA ALA A 19 21.91 -37.39 5.55
C ALA A 19 20.80 -38.12 6.34
N PRO A 20 19.52 -38.00 5.92
CA PRO A 20 18.42 -38.78 6.52
C PRO A 20 18.63 -40.27 6.41
N ILE A 21 18.08 -41.03 7.35
CA ILE A 21 18.02 -42.48 7.34
C ILE A 21 16.64 -42.88 6.81
N ASN A 22 16.60 -43.73 5.78
CA ASN A 22 15.38 -44.38 5.30
C ASN A 22 15.41 -45.83 5.75
N ASP A 23 14.41 -46.26 6.51
CA ASP A 23 14.28 -47.64 6.94
C ASP A 23 12.82 -48.09 7.04
N VAL A 24 12.54 -49.25 7.64
CA VAL A 24 11.22 -49.84 7.73
C VAL A 24 11.01 -50.49 9.08
N LEU A 25 9.88 -50.21 9.71
CA LEU A 25 9.38 -51.04 10.81
C LEU A 25 8.74 -52.30 10.19
N GLU A 26 9.37 -53.45 10.37
CA GLU A 26 9.01 -54.68 9.67
C GLU A 26 7.69 -55.26 10.14
N SER A 27 7.31 -55.01 11.41
CA SER A 27 6.09 -55.53 11.99
C SER A 27 5.54 -54.60 13.08
N ASN A 28 4.26 -54.74 13.40
CA ASN A 28 3.66 -54.04 14.52
C ASN A 28 4.41 -54.32 15.81
N GLY A 29 4.78 -53.26 16.53
CA GLY A 29 5.56 -53.32 17.76
C GLY A 29 7.08 -53.32 17.55
N ASP A 30 7.53 -53.19 16.33
CA ASP A 30 8.93 -52.98 16.00
C ASP A 30 9.39 -51.58 16.35
N HIS A 31 10.64 -51.47 16.75
CA HIS A 31 11.29 -50.22 17.16
C HIS A 31 12.73 -50.19 16.61
N ASP A 32 13.10 -49.11 15.99
CA ASP A 32 14.42 -48.85 15.46
C ASP A 32 15.16 -47.82 16.32
N TRP A 33 16.24 -48.23 16.99
CA TRP A 33 17.05 -47.30 17.74
C TRP A 33 18.24 -46.80 16.93
N VAL A 34 18.37 -45.51 16.75
CA VAL A 34 19.46 -44.88 16.05
C VAL A 34 20.30 -44.06 17.03
N ARG A 35 21.59 -44.29 17.06
CA ARG A 35 22.53 -43.60 17.96
C ARG A 35 22.87 -42.22 17.44
N ILE A 36 22.93 -41.23 18.37
CA ILE A 36 23.35 -39.89 18.12
C ILE A 36 24.27 -39.38 19.26
N GLU A 37 25.29 -38.58 18.92
CA GLU A 37 26.14 -37.89 19.89
C GLU A 37 25.74 -36.39 19.97
N LEU A 38 25.41 -35.92 21.18
CA LEU A 38 25.00 -34.52 21.38
C LEU A 38 25.90 -33.85 22.42
N VAL A 39 26.01 -32.55 22.35
CA VAL A 39 26.73 -31.69 23.31
C VAL A 39 25.73 -31.04 24.27
N ALA A 40 26.07 -30.90 25.56
CA ALA A 40 25.24 -30.23 26.54
C ALA A 40 24.78 -28.83 26.03
N GLY A 41 23.49 -28.55 26.08
CA GLY A 41 22.86 -27.34 25.55
C GLY A 41 22.55 -27.37 24.05
N GLN A 42 22.95 -28.42 23.32
CA GLN A 42 22.63 -28.55 21.91
C GLN A 42 21.13 -28.79 21.74
N LYS A 43 20.47 -27.91 20.96
CA LYS A 43 19.03 -28.03 20.63
C LYS A 43 18.89 -28.53 19.22
N ILE A 44 18.10 -29.57 19.02
CA ILE A 44 17.87 -30.27 17.74
C ILE A 44 16.39 -30.47 17.50
N THR A 45 16.04 -30.62 16.21
CA THR A 45 14.73 -31.11 15.76
C THR A 45 14.94 -32.50 15.17
N ILE A 46 14.15 -33.46 15.64
CA ILE A 46 14.08 -34.84 15.15
C ILE A 46 12.75 -34.99 14.43
N SER A 47 12.76 -35.46 13.18
CA SER A 47 11.53 -35.71 12.42
C SER A 47 11.51 -37.13 11.89
N VAL A 48 10.36 -37.79 11.98
CA VAL A 48 10.07 -39.06 11.38
C VAL A 48 8.91 -38.92 10.44
N ASP A 49 9.21 -38.90 9.15
CA ASP A 49 8.21 -38.81 8.10
C ASP A 49 7.83 -40.20 7.63
N GLY A 50 6.58 -40.59 7.82
CA GLY A 50 6.08 -41.90 7.37
C GLY A 50 5.89 -41.93 5.87
N ILE A 51 6.59 -42.86 5.16
CA ILE A 51 6.42 -43.06 3.71
C ILE A 51 5.28 -44.03 3.44
N THR A 52 5.28 -45.15 4.12
CA THR A 52 4.17 -46.13 4.20
C THR A 52 3.80 -46.44 5.64
N LEU A 53 4.52 -45.89 6.62
CA LEU A 53 4.18 -45.96 8.03
C LEU A 53 3.05 -44.94 8.25
N GLU A 54 1.85 -45.37 8.66
CA GLU A 54 0.66 -44.52 8.75
C GLU A 54 0.63 -43.60 9.96
N ASP A 55 1.34 -43.93 11.04
CA ASP A 55 1.27 -43.25 12.32
C ASP A 55 2.56 -43.51 13.09
N SER A 56 3.51 -42.57 12.98
CA SER A 56 4.85 -42.73 13.55
C SER A 56 4.89 -42.31 15.01
N LEU A 57 5.90 -42.79 15.74
CA LEU A 57 6.25 -42.35 17.09
C LEU A 57 7.75 -42.10 17.15
N VAL A 58 8.18 -40.94 17.57
CA VAL A 58 9.59 -40.65 17.83
C VAL A 58 9.84 -40.43 19.33
N SER A 59 10.82 -41.13 19.86
CA SER A 59 11.28 -40.93 21.24
C SER A 59 12.77 -40.64 21.25
N ILE A 60 13.25 -39.88 22.25
CA ILE A 60 14.68 -39.77 22.54
C ILE A 60 14.99 -40.35 23.93
N ARG A 61 16.07 -41.11 24.02
CA ARG A 61 16.51 -41.84 25.22
C ARG A 61 17.95 -41.46 25.58
N ASN A 62 18.27 -41.53 26.85
CA ASN A 62 19.67 -41.36 27.26
C ASN A 62 20.52 -42.63 26.98
N SER A 63 21.83 -42.58 27.30
CA SER A 63 22.77 -43.68 27.08
C SER A 63 22.41 -44.95 27.88
N ALA A 64 21.57 -44.86 28.90
CA ALA A 64 21.06 -46.02 29.65
C ALA A 64 19.71 -46.53 29.07
N GLY A 65 19.20 -45.99 28.00
CA GLY A 65 17.92 -46.35 27.38
C GLY A 65 16.68 -45.80 28.06
N VAL A 66 16.84 -44.87 29.02
CA VAL A 66 15.71 -44.23 29.71
C VAL A 66 15.09 -43.20 28.80
N LEU A 67 13.76 -43.24 28.63
CA LEU A 67 12.99 -42.26 27.90
C LEU A 67 13.16 -40.86 28.49
N LEU A 68 13.44 -39.90 27.66
CA LEU A 68 13.58 -38.46 28.00
C LEU A 68 12.44 -37.61 27.46
N ALA A 69 12.03 -37.86 26.21
CA ALA A 69 10.91 -37.17 25.56
C ALA A 69 10.39 -38.04 24.42
N GLU A 70 9.15 -37.86 24.02
CA GLU A 70 8.53 -38.52 22.90
C GLU A 70 7.42 -37.65 22.27
N ASN A 71 7.15 -37.89 20.99
CA ASN A 71 6.04 -37.30 20.26
C ASN A 71 5.55 -38.29 19.20
N ASP A 72 4.22 -38.41 19.03
CA ASP A 72 3.59 -39.31 18.06
C ASP A 72 3.04 -38.58 16.83
N ASP A 73 2.47 -37.40 17.00
CA ASP A 73 1.87 -36.61 15.92
C ASP A 73 2.51 -35.22 15.83
N ILE A 74 2.75 -34.69 14.63
CA ILE A 74 3.01 -33.27 14.45
C ILE A 74 1.74 -32.46 14.77
N SER A 75 0.57 -32.99 14.36
CA SER A 75 -0.73 -32.44 14.78
C SER A 75 -1.68 -33.60 15.08
N SER A 76 -2.08 -33.73 16.33
CA SER A 76 -2.85 -34.85 16.84
C SER A 76 -4.06 -35.19 15.97
N GLY A 77 -4.01 -36.40 15.39
CA GLY A 77 -5.04 -36.92 14.49
C GLY A 77 -5.16 -36.25 13.12
N VAL A 78 -4.27 -35.31 12.78
CA VAL A 78 -4.27 -34.57 11.49
C VAL A 78 -2.98 -34.84 10.70
N VAL A 79 -1.82 -34.65 11.30
CA VAL A 79 -0.52 -34.96 10.71
C VAL A 79 0.14 -35.99 11.61
N ARG A 80 0.13 -37.25 11.19
CA ARG A 80 0.58 -38.40 11.97
C ARG A 80 2.06 -38.72 11.86
N ASP A 81 2.81 -37.87 11.14
CA ASP A 81 4.26 -37.87 11.21
C ASP A 81 4.71 -37.32 12.57
N SER A 82 5.86 -37.76 13.06
CA SER A 82 6.33 -37.36 14.38
C SER A 82 7.44 -36.32 14.28
N ARG A 83 7.36 -35.30 15.13
CA ARG A 83 8.41 -34.26 15.24
C ARG A 83 8.69 -33.97 16.70
N LEU A 84 9.95 -34.03 17.12
CA LEU A 84 10.37 -33.79 18.50
C LEU A 84 11.48 -32.74 18.54
N VAL A 85 11.29 -31.66 19.29
CA VAL A 85 12.35 -30.72 19.62
C VAL A 85 12.98 -31.13 20.95
N PHE A 86 14.30 -31.25 21.00
CA PHE A 86 15.02 -31.72 22.16
C PHE A 86 16.27 -30.90 22.46
N THR A 87 16.47 -30.57 23.73
CA THR A 87 17.71 -29.92 24.21
C THR A 87 18.50 -30.90 25.08
N ALA A 88 19.71 -31.24 24.66
CA ALA A 88 20.57 -32.15 25.39
C ALA A 88 21.01 -31.53 26.74
N THR A 89 20.68 -32.17 27.84
CA THR A 89 21.06 -31.72 29.21
C THR A 89 22.50 -32.05 29.57
N SER A 90 23.13 -33.00 28.86
CA SER A 90 24.53 -33.42 29.04
C SER A 90 25.15 -33.80 27.73
N SER A 91 26.48 -33.72 27.63
CA SER A 91 27.20 -34.23 26.47
C SER A 91 27.32 -35.75 26.51
N GLY A 92 27.14 -36.42 25.36
CA GLY A 92 27.32 -37.89 25.25
C GLY A 92 26.34 -38.53 24.27
N THR A 93 26.22 -39.86 24.40
CA THR A 93 25.40 -40.72 23.56
C THR A 93 23.94 -40.63 23.96
N TYR A 94 23.08 -40.46 22.94
CA TYR A 94 21.62 -40.57 23.03
C TYR A 94 21.16 -41.58 21.98
N TYR A 95 19.93 -42.06 22.13
CA TYR A 95 19.28 -42.93 21.15
C TYR A 95 17.96 -42.32 20.75
N ILE A 96 17.76 -42.18 19.44
CA ILE A 96 16.47 -41.90 18.84
C ILE A 96 15.79 -43.22 18.61
N ASP A 97 14.61 -43.38 19.15
CA ASP A 97 13.79 -44.57 19.05
C ASP A 97 12.60 -44.27 18.14
N VAL A 98 12.59 -44.87 16.95
CA VAL A 98 11.51 -44.76 15.98
C VAL A 98 10.59 -45.96 16.17
N GLY A 99 9.32 -45.69 16.34
CA GLY A 99 8.28 -46.71 16.49
C GLY A 99 6.98 -46.27 15.80
N ALA A 100 5.89 -46.95 16.13
CA ALA A 100 4.55 -46.60 15.69
C ALA A 100 3.64 -46.37 16.87
N PHE A 101 2.67 -45.43 16.72
CA PHE A 101 1.71 -45.15 17.78
C PHE A 101 0.98 -46.40 18.24
N ASN A 102 0.94 -46.60 19.57
CA ASN A 102 0.38 -47.77 20.22
C ASN A 102 0.92 -49.12 19.68
N ASN A 103 2.07 -49.13 19.02
CA ASN A 103 2.64 -50.31 18.32
C ASN A 103 1.69 -50.93 17.29
N ALA A 104 0.86 -50.11 16.66
CA ALA A 104 -0.25 -50.56 15.83
C ALA A 104 0.06 -50.64 14.34
N TYR A 105 1.14 -49.99 13.89
CA TYR A 105 1.50 -49.83 12.48
C TYR A 105 2.88 -50.37 12.20
N SER A 106 3.13 -50.64 10.90
CA SER A 106 4.43 -50.98 10.34
C SER A 106 4.54 -50.36 8.95
N GLY A 107 5.76 -50.11 8.47
CA GLY A 107 5.95 -49.45 7.18
C GLY A 107 7.26 -48.66 7.10
N THR A 108 7.54 -48.16 5.92
CA THR A 108 8.76 -47.41 5.66
C THR A 108 8.65 -45.95 6.17
N TYR A 109 9.76 -45.42 6.66
CA TYR A 109 9.88 -44.06 7.20
C TYR A 109 11.20 -43.40 6.79
N GLN A 110 11.28 -42.11 6.97
CA GLN A 110 12.52 -41.34 6.88
C GLN A 110 12.76 -40.64 8.23
N LEU A 111 13.92 -40.85 8.84
CA LEU A 111 14.38 -40.16 10.03
C LEU A 111 15.38 -39.07 9.64
N SER A 112 15.14 -37.86 10.06
CA SER A 112 16.05 -36.71 9.94
C SER A 112 16.33 -36.04 11.28
N VAL A 113 17.54 -35.49 11.45
CA VAL A 113 17.94 -34.72 12.61
C VAL A 113 18.67 -33.48 12.15
N VAL A 114 18.13 -32.32 12.51
CA VAL A 114 18.72 -31.03 12.15
C VAL A 114 18.98 -30.14 13.38
N THR A 115 19.92 -29.24 13.25
CA THR A 115 20.09 -28.19 14.26
C THR A 115 18.79 -27.40 14.36
N TRP A 116 18.26 -27.25 15.57
CA TRP A 116 17.08 -26.42 15.76
C TRP A 116 17.40 -24.95 15.41
N THR A 117 16.55 -24.37 14.61
CA THR A 117 16.59 -22.93 14.28
C THR A 117 15.33 -22.28 14.82
N PRO A 118 15.41 -21.03 15.32
CA PRO A 118 14.20 -20.27 15.65
C PRO A 118 13.22 -20.26 14.49
N PRO A 119 11.92 -20.39 14.73
CA PRO A 119 10.94 -20.30 13.66
C PRO A 119 11.06 -18.96 12.92
N PRO A 120 10.83 -18.92 11.61
CA PRO A 120 10.88 -17.67 10.83
C PRO A 120 9.71 -16.76 11.21
N VAL A 121 9.89 -15.45 11.08
CA VAL A 121 8.76 -14.52 11.04
C VAL A 121 8.04 -14.73 9.71
N ALA A 122 6.74 -15.01 9.76
CA ALA A 122 5.92 -15.20 8.57
C ALA A 122 5.06 -13.96 8.30
N ASP A 123 4.71 -13.71 7.05
CA ASP A 123 3.66 -12.76 6.71
C ASP A 123 2.28 -13.34 7.10
N TYR A 124 1.29 -12.45 7.24
CA TYR A 124 -0.05 -12.85 7.68
C TYR A 124 -0.78 -13.74 6.66
N ALA A 125 -0.45 -13.67 5.38
CA ALA A 125 -1.00 -14.55 4.36
C ALA A 125 -0.50 -16.00 4.50
N THR A 126 0.78 -16.16 4.84
CA THR A 126 1.38 -17.45 5.14
C THR A 126 0.74 -18.08 6.38
N ILE A 127 0.56 -17.31 7.47
CA ILE A 127 -0.10 -17.79 8.67
C ILE A 127 -1.57 -18.13 8.39
N ALA A 128 -2.30 -17.30 7.67
CA ALA A 128 -3.68 -17.57 7.25
C ALA A 128 -3.80 -18.84 6.39
N THR A 129 -2.83 -19.09 5.51
CA THR A 129 -2.76 -20.34 4.74
C THR A 129 -2.55 -21.55 5.67
N HIS A 130 -1.71 -21.42 6.70
CA HIS A 130 -1.56 -22.47 7.69
C HIS A 130 -2.86 -22.70 8.48
N LEU A 131 -3.52 -21.64 8.97
CA LEU A 131 -4.79 -21.73 9.68
C LEU A 131 -5.89 -22.42 8.86
N THR A 132 -5.92 -22.21 7.54
CA THR A 132 -7.00 -22.70 6.67
C THR A 132 -6.69 -24.05 5.99
N HIS A 133 -5.43 -24.35 5.73
CA HIS A 133 -4.99 -25.54 4.99
C HIS A 133 -3.89 -26.33 5.72
N GLY A 134 -2.82 -25.64 6.14
CA GLY A 134 -1.63 -26.30 6.68
C GLY A 134 -1.94 -27.15 7.93
N TYR A 135 -2.67 -26.58 8.88
CA TYR A 135 -3.10 -27.29 10.08
C TYR A 135 -3.94 -28.54 9.76
N TRP A 136 -4.73 -28.49 8.70
CA TRP A 136 -5.65 -29.57 8.27
C TRP A 136 -5.03 -30.55 7.29
N GLY A 137 -3.70 -30.61 7.17
CA GLY A 137 -3.01 -31.55 6.29
C GLY A 137 -3.07 -31.20 4.80
N GLY A 138 -3.27 -29.94 4.48
CA GLY A 138 -3.31 -29.42 3.11
C GLY A 138 -4.72 -29.25 2.52
N GLU A 139 -5.77 -29.64 3.26
CA GLU A 139 -7.16 -29.47 2.85
C GLU A 139 -7.86 -28.41 3.71
N SER A 140 -8.63 -27.51 3.10
CA SER A 140 -9.50 -26.58 3.83
C SER A 140 -10.91 -27.13 3.97
N HIS A 141 -11.64 -26.64 4.98
CA HIS A 141 -13.05 -26.93 5.12
C HIS A 141 -13.82 -25.71 5.69
N HIS A 142 -15.07 -25.58 5.28
CA HIS A 142 -15.95 -24.50 5.69
C HIS A 142 -17.43 -24.87 5.45
N PHE A 143 -18.36 -24.15 6.05
CA PHE A 143 -19.77 -24.31 5.73
C PHE A 143 -20.06 -23.83 4.31
N ALA A 144 -20.98 -24.52 3.61
CA ALA A 144 -21.44 -24.10 2.28
C ALA A 144 -22.42 -22.90 2.39
N ALA A 145 -21.93 -21.80 2.97
CA ALA A 145 -22.64 -20.53 3.11
C ALA A 145 -21.84 -19.43 2.40
N THR A 146 -22.54 -18.47 1.82
CA THR A 146 -21.95 -17.32 1.11
C THR A 146 -22.39 -16.02 1.75
N GLN A 147 -21.73 -14.93 1.43
CA GLN A 147 -22.10 -13.59 1.93
C GLN A 147 -23.60 -13.31 1.69
N GLY A 148 -24.25 -12.72 2.69
CA GLY A 148 -25.70 -12.50 2.72
C GLY A 148 -26.53 -13.74 3.05
N GLY A 149 -25.87 -14.91 3.14
CA GLY A 149 -26.50 -16.15 3.59
C GLY A 149 -26.52 -16.31 5.11
N SER A 150 -26.85 -17.52 5.57
CA SER A 150 -26.91 -17.79 7.00
C SER A 150 -26.44 -19.18 7.37
N ILE A 151 -25.94 -19.32 8.61
CA ILE A 151 -25.66 -20.57 9.30
C ILE A 151 -26.58 -20.65 10.51
N SER A 152 -27.24 -21.79 10.69
CA SER A 152 -28.12 -22.00 11.86
C SER A 152 -27.30 -22.38 13.09
N VAL A 153 -27.57 -21.72 14.24
CA VAL A 153 -26.84 -21.94 15.50
C VAL A 153 -27.83 -22.28 16.62
N ASN A 154 -27.49 -23.19 17.50
CA ASN A 154 -28.34 -23.56 18.63
C ASN A 154 -27.60 -23.31 19.95
N LEU A 155 -28.03 -22.29 20.70
CA LEU A 155 -27.45 -21.86 21.96
C LEU A 155 -28.25 -22.36 23.18
N THR A 156 -29.29 -23.20 22.99
CA THR A 156 -30.28 -23.55 24.04
C THR A 156 -29.71 -24.39 25.17
N ALA A 157 -28.56 -25.03 24.97
CA ALA A 157 -27.88 -25.82 26.00
C ALA A 157 -26.87 -25.05 26.83
N LEU A 158 -26.66 -23.76 26.53
CA LEU A 158 -25.76 -22.88 27.28
C LEU A 158 -26.47 -22.25 28.48
N THR A 159 -25.69 -21.93 29.51
CA THR A 159 -26.06 -20.99 30.57
C THR A 159 -26.29 -19.58 30.02
N ALA A 160 -26.98 -18.72 30.77
CA ALA A 160 -27.22 -17.33 30.35
C ALA A 160 -25.94 -16.55 30.03
N SER A 161 -24.87 -16.76 30.81
CA SER A 161 -23.57 -16.14 30.55
C SER A 161 -22.91 -16.70 29.27
N GLY A 162 -22.99 -18.04 29.09
CA GLY A 162 -22.50 -18.69 27.86
C GLY A 162 -23.24 -18.17 26.61
N VAL A 163 -24.56 -18.06 26.66
CA VAL A 163 -25.36 -17.48 25.57
C VAL A 163 -24.90 -16.06 25.22
N THR A 164 -24.62 -15.22 26.23
CA THR A 164 -24.18 -13.84 25.99
C THR A 164 -22.82 -13.80 25.27
N LEU A 165 -21.85 -14.54 25.76
CA LEU A 165 -20.50 -14.56 25.18
C LEU A 165 -20.49 -15.21 23.78
N ALA A 166 -21.20 -16.33 23.60
CA ALA A 166 -21.31 -16.99 22.29
C ALA A 166 -21.97 -16.08 21.25
N ARG A 167 -23.04 -15.37 21.64
CA ARG A 167 -23.75 -14.45 20.74
C ARG A 167 -22.87 -13.28 20.29
N GLU A 168 -22.15 -12.64 21.21
CA GLU A 168 -21.24 -11.55 20.89
C GLU A 168 -20.06 -12.04 20.00
N ALA A 169 -19.50 -13.21 20.27
CA ALA A 169 -18.45 -13.80 19.43
C ALA A 169 -18.97 -14.14 18.02
N LEU A 170 -20.17 -14.71 17.89
CA LEU A 170 -20.82 -14.95 16.60
C LEU A 170 -21.06 -13.65 15.81
N LEU A 171 -21.40 -12.56 16.49
CA LEU A 171 -21.56 -11.25 15.85
C LEU A 171 -20.24 -10.71 15.28
N LEU A 172 -19.12 -10.92 15.96
CA LEU A 172 -17.79 -10.53 15.45
C LEU A 172 -17.41 -11.32 14.19
N TRP A 173 -17.65 -12.62 14.18
CA TRP A 173 -17.43 -13.44 12.99
C TRP A 173 -18.38 -13.06 11.85
N SER A 174 -19.66 -12.80 12.16
CA SER A 174 -20.64 -12.33 11.18
C SER A 174 -20.22 -11.02 10.51
N ASP A 175 -19.65 -10.09 11.29
CA ASP A 175 -19.13 -8.83 10.76
C ASP A 175 -18.04 -9.07 9.70
N ILE A 176 -17.18 -10.06 9.90
CA ILE A 176 -16.03 -10.34 9.01
C ILE A 176 -16.49 -11.05 7.73
N ILE A 177 -17.32 -12.10 7.87
CA ILE A 177 -17.64 -12.98 6.73
C ILE A 177 -18.96 -12.61 6.03
N GLY A 178 -19.74 -11.67 6.56
CA GLY A 178 -21.00 -11.24 5.97
C GLY A 178 -22.08 -12.33 5.97
N ILE A 179 -21.98 -13.33 6.87
CA ILE A 179 -22.94 -14.44 7.03
C ILE A 179 -23.65 -14.25 8.36
N THR A 180 -25.00 -14.36 8.35
CA THR A 180 -25.82 -14.23 9.56
C THR A 180 -25.89 -15.56 10.31
N PHE A 181 -25.72 -15.55 11.63
CA PHE A 181 -25.94 -16.72 12.48
C PHE A 181 -27.38 -16.71 13.01
N ASN A 182 -28.22 -17.59 12.44
CA ASN A 182 -29.65 -17.67 12.80
C ASN A 182 -29.86 -18.63 13.98
N GLU A 183 -30.28 -18.10 15.12
CA GLU A 183 -30.58 -18.92 16.31
C GLU A 183 -31.80 -19.81 16.08
N VAL A 184 -31.64 -21.09 16.38
CA VAL A 184 -32.71 -22.11 16.34
C VAL A 184 -32.76 -22.82 17.68
N THR A 185 -33.95 -23.36 18.01
CA THR A 185 -34.17 -24.06 19.29
C THR A 185 -34.02 -25.58 19.20
N THR A 186 -33.92 -26.12 18.00
CA THR A 186 -33.74 -27.56 17.75
C THR A 186 -32.82 -27.75 16.55
N GLY A 187 -31.92 -28.72 16.63
CA GLY A 187 -30.92 -28.90 15.59
C GLY A 187 -29.93 -27.73 15.56
N GLY A 188 -29.51 -27.33 14.37
CA GLY A 188 -28.51 -26.29 14.11
C GLY A 188 -27.29 -26.85 13.39
N GLN A 189 -26.69 -26.03 12.51
CA GLN A 189 -25.43 -26.40 11.85
C GLN A 189 -24.28 -26.27 12.85
N ILE A 190 -24.35 -25.28 13.75
CA ILE A 190 -23.44 -25.20 14.90
C ILE A 190 -24.28 -25.34 16.17
N THR A 191 -23.93 -26.30 17.01
CA THR A 191 -24.54 -26.49 18.32
C THR A 191 -23.56 -26.09 19.42
N PHE A 192 -24.10 -25.54 20.50
CA PHE A 192 -23.30 -25.10 21.65
C PHE A 192 -23.80 -25.76 22.90
N ASP A 193 -22.87 -26.15 23.77
CA ASP A 193 -23.18 -26.48 25.17
C ASP A 193 -22.05 -26.06 26.11
N ASP A 194 -22.25 -26.24 27.41
CA ASP A 194 -21.29 -25.91 28.46
C ASP A 194 -21.21 -27.01 29.53
N ASN A 195 -21.59 -28.24 29.18
CA ASN A 195 -21.75 -29.35 30.10
C ASN A 195 -20.59 -30.35 30.08
N GLU A 196 -19.70 -30.29 29.05
CA GLU A 196 -18.49 -31.11 29.00
C GLU A 196 -17.29 -30.39 29.62
N SER A 197 -16.23 -31.09 29.99
CA SER A 197 -15.03 -30.51 30.63
C SER A 197 -14.17 -29.79 29.58
N GLY A 198 -13.64 -28.62 29.94
CA GLY A 198 -12.73 -27.85 29.07
C GLY A 198 -13.45 -26.95 28.06
N ALA A 199 -12.72 -26.55 27.01
CA ALA A 199 -13.23 -25.84 25.86
C ALA A 199 -12.71 -26.54 24.59
N PHE A 200 -13.56 -26.75 23.62
CA PHE A 200 -13.22 -27.40 22.35
C PHE A 200 -14.28 -27.20 21.28
N SER A 201 -13.87 -27.35 20.03
CA SER A 201 -14.78 -27.45 18.90
C SER A 201 -14.53 -28.74 18.13
N THR A 202 -15.62 -29.36 17.63
CA THR A 202 -15.56 -30.52 16.75
C THR A 202 -16.41 -30.26 15.51
N SER A 203 -16.02 -30.84 14.37
CA SER A 203 -16.75 -30.69 13.12
C SER A 203 -16.91 -32.01 12.38
N THR A 204 -18.07 -32.15 11.67
CA THR A 204 -18.29 -33.23 10.69
C THR A 204 -18.14 -32.64 9.32
N ARG A 205 -17.24 -33.19 8.54
CA ARG A 205 -16.84 -32.65 7.23
C ARG A 205 -16.72 -33.72 6.17
N SER A 206 -16.95 -33.37 4.91
CA SER A 206 -16.74 -34.25 3.75
C SER A 206 -16.42 -33.42 2.51
N GLY A 207 -15.32 -33.71 1.82
CA GLY A 207 -14.93 -33.04 0.58
C GLY A 207 -14.76 -31.53 0.74
N GLY A 208 -14.20 -31.06 1.86
CA GLY A 208 -13.99 -29.62 2.12
C GLY A 208 -15.23 -28.88 2.63
N ILE A 209 -16.37 -29.55 2.77
CA ILE A 209 -17.60 -28.93 3.29
C ILE A 209 -17.88 -29.42 4.71
N THR A 210 -18.02 -28.47 5.64
CA THR A 210 -18.50 -28.71 6.99
C THR A 210 -20.03 -28.82 6.95
N SER A 211 -20.55 -29.95 7.44
CA SER A 211 -22.01 -30.16 7.54
C SER A 211 -22.56 -29.77 8.90
N SER A 212 -21.78 -29.97 9.96
CA SER A 212 -22.11 -29.56 11.32
C SER A 212 -20.85 -29.35 12.16
N ALA A 213 -20.98 -28.48 13.17
CA ALA A 213 -19.97 -28.29 14.20
C ALA A 213 -20.61 -28.26 15.60
N HIS A 214 -19.80 -28.54 16.59
CA HIS A 214 -20.20 -28.46 17.99
C HIS A 214 -19.12 -27.70 18.77
N VAL A 215 -19.54 -26.73 19.58
CA VAL A 215 -18.69 -25.87 20.40
C VAL A 215 -19.07 -26.08 21.87
N ASN A 216 -18.11 -26.50 22.72
CA ASN A 216 -18.27 -26.57 24.14
C ASN A 216 -17.33 -25.57 24.84
N VAL A 217 -17.85 -24.78 25.79
CA VAL A 217 -17.04 -24.01 26.74
C VAL A 217 -17.66 -24.25 28.13
N SER A 218 -17.02 -25.05 28.93
CA SER A 218 -17.64 -25.57 30.16
C SER A 218 -18.07 -24.48 31.14
N THR A 219 -19.10 -24.77 31.95
CA THR A 219 -19.50 -23.86 33.04
C THR A 219 -18.39 -23.59 34.02
N GLN A 220 -17.48 -24.58 34.26
CA GLN A 220 -16.32 -24.38 35.12
C GLN A 220 -15.30 -23.43 34.48
N TRP A 221 -15.15 -23.47 33.16
CA TRP A 221 -14.32 -22.52 32.41
C TRP A 221 -14.79 -21.09 32.60
N LEU A 222 -16.11 -20.85 32.46
CA LEU A 222 -16.71 -19.54 32.67
C LEU A 222 -16.50 -19.02 34.10
N VAL A 223 -16.60 -19.89 35.09
CA VAL A 223 -16.35 -19.54 36.49
C VAL A 223 -14.88 -19.17 36.75
N SER A 224 -13.94 -19.90 36.14
CA SER A 224 -12.51 -19.70 36.33
C SER A 224 -11.96 -18.50 35.57
N ASN A 225 -12.49 -18.21 34.40
CA ASN A 225 -11.92 -17.26 33.40
C ASN A 225 -12.77 -16.02 33.15
N GLY A 226 -13.91 -15.90 33.86
CA GLY A 226 -14.78 -14.73 33.82
C GLY A 226 -15.85 -14.79 32.72
N THR A 227 -16.82 -13.86 32.78
CA THR A 227 -18.00 -13.82 31.90
C THR A 227 -18.25 -12.43 31.30
N SER A 228 -17.27 -11.55 31.33
CA SER A 228 -17.29 -10.25 30.62
C SER A 228 -16.73 -10.37 29.21
N LEU A 229 -16.96 -9.37 28.37
CA LEU A 229 -16.33 -9.29 27.04
C LEU A 229 -14.82 -8.99 27.06
N ASN A 230 -14.27 -8.69 28.23
CA ASN A 230 -12.83 -8.64 28.49
C ASN A 230 -12.45 -9.80 29.43
N SER A 231 -12.71 -11.04 29.03
CA SER A 231 -12.39 -12.25 29.80
C SER A 231 -11.82 -13.32 28.88
N TYR A 232 -11.03 -14.20 29.44
CA TYR A 232 -10.46 -15.32 28.69
C TYR A 232 -11.57 -16.25 28.16
N SER A 233 -12.71 -16.35 28.86
CA SER A 233 -13.86 -17.10 28.34
C SER A 233 -14.43 -16.49 27.04
N PHE A 234 -14.43 -15.16 26.91
CA PHE A 234 -14.88 -14.53 25.67
C PHE A 234 -13.91 -14.79 24.52
N GLN A 235 -12.63 -14.61 24.77
CA GLN A 235 -11.55 -14.98 23.82
C GLN A 235 -11.70 -16.45 23.41
N THR A 236 -11.99 -17.35 24.37
CA THR A 236 -12.20 -18.78 24.09
C THR A 236 -13.40 -19.01 23.15
N TYR A 237 -14.53 -18.32 23.37
CA TYR A 237 -15.68 -18.45 22.44
C TYR A 237 -15.32 -18.01 21.03
N ILE A 238 -14.56 -16.93 20.86
CA ILE A 238 -14.11 -16.49 19.53
C ILE A 238 -13.21 -17.55 18.89
N HIS A 239 -12.28 -18.12 19.67
CA HIS A 239 -11.37 -19.19 19.25
C HIS A 239 -12.14 -20.44 18.79
N GLU A 240 -13.01 -20.98 19.63
CA GLU A 240 -13.74 -22.24 19.34
C GLU A 240 -14.72 -22.07 18.16
N ILE A 241 -15.31 -20.90 18.00
CA ILE A 241 -16.13 -20.58 16.82
C ILE A 241 -15.23 -20.48 15.57
N GLY A 242 -14.00 -19.97 15.69
CA GLY A 242 -13.00 -19.98 14.63
C GLY A 242 -12.74 -21.39 14.10
N HIS A 243 -12.58 -22.39 15.00
CA HIS A 243 -12.49 -23.79 14.62
C HIS A 243 -13.77 -24.31 13.93
N ALA A 244 -14.92 -23.99 14.47
CA ALA A 244 -16.21 -24.39 13.87
C ALA A 244 -16.36 -23.86 12.44
N LEU A 245 -15.78 -22.67 12.16
CA LEU A 245 -15.79 -22.03 10.84
C LEU A 245 -14.69 -22.53 9.90
N GLY A 246 -13.68 -23.25 10.40
CA GLY A 246 -12.65 -23.90 9.58
C GLY A 246 -11.23 -23.46 9.82
N LEU A 247 -10.94 -22.60 10.82
CA LEU A 247 -9.57 -22.26 11.20
C LEU A 247 -8.95 -23.36 12.07
N GLY A 248 -7.69 -23.64 11.85
CA GLY A 248 -6.82 -24.44 12.73
C GLY A 248 -6.02 -23.57 13.68
N HIS A 249 -5.14 -24.16 14.49
CA HIS A 249 -4.22 -23.38 15.34
C HIS A 249 -3.09 -22.74 14.55
N GLY A 250 -2.35 -21.80 15.17
CA GLY A 250 -1.21 -21.10 14.59
C GLY A 250 0.02 -21.99 14.33
N GLY A 251 0.10 -23.13 14.98
CA GLY A 251 1.07 -24.22 14.75
C GLY A 251 0.40 -25.58 14.84
N PHE A 252 1.19 -26.66 14.76
CA PHE A 252 0.68 -28.04 14.80
C PHE A 252 0.43 -28.55 16.22
N TYR A 253 -0.06 -27.73 17.11
CA TYR A 253 -0.35 -28.09 18.50
C TYR A 253 -1.85 -28.23 18.74
N ASN A 254 -2.20 -29.10 19.70
CA ASN A 254 -3.54 -29.28 20.22
C ASN A 254 -3.45 -29.83 21.67
N SER A 255 -4.16 -29.24 22.61
CA SER A 255 -4.19 -29.51 24.04
C SER A 255 -3.13 -28.76 24.86
N THR A 256 -1.85 -28.97 24.64
CA THR A 256 -0.75 -28.27 25.35
C THR A 256 0.33 -27.88 24.35
N ALA A 257 0.92 -26.71 24.52
CA ALA A 257 2.02 -26.24 23.71
C ALA A 257 2.95 -25.34 24.51
N THR A 258 4.21 -25.27 24.08
CA THR A 258 5.17 -24.26 24.53
C THR A 258 5.70 -23.53 23.30
N TYR A 259 5.81 -22.22 23.39
CA TYR A 259 6.28 -21.41 22.25
C TYR A 259 7.66 -21.87 21.75
N ALA A 260 8.55 -22.22 22.67
CA ALA A 260 9.93 -22.58 22.34
C ALA A 260 10.06 -23.88 21.51
N ASP A 261 9.09 -24.80 21.60
CA ASP A 261 9.17 -26.11 20.98
C ASP A 261 8.11 -26.32 19.89
N ASP A 262 6.96 -25.65 20.01
CA ASP A 262 5.78 -25.94 19.18
C ASP A 262 5.42 -24.81 18.19
N ALA A 263 5.97 -23.58 18.37
CA ALA A 263 5.68 -22.49 17.46
C ALA A 263 6.21 -22.78 16.04
N LEU A 264 5.33 -22.69 15.06
CA LEU A 264 5.68 -22.86 13.64
C LEU A 264 6.28 -21.57 13.05
N PHE A 265 5.82 -20.42 13.51
CA PHE A 265 6.26 -19.09 13.13
C PHE A 265 6.67 -18.28 14.34
N ALA A 266 7.67 -17.41 14.19
CA ALA A 266 8.11 -16.56 15.31
C ALA A 266 6.98 -15.64 15.81
N ASN A 267 6.11 -15.20 14.93
CA ASN A 267 4.95 -14.38 15.25
C ASN A 267 3.64 -15.17 15.43
N ASP A 268 3.73 -16.47 15.78
CA ASP A 268 2.60 -17.28 16.22
C ASP A 268 2.22 -16.87 17.65
N GLY A 269 1.22 -16.01 17.76
CA GLY A 269 0.77 -15.47 19.05
C GLY A 269 -0.53 -14.69 18.92
N TRP A 270 -1.15 -14.38 20.06
CA TRP A 270 -2.45 -13.70 20.12
C TRP A 270 -2.51 -12.39 19.32
N PRO A 271 -1.47 -11.56 19.20
CA PRO A 271 -1.55 -10.37 18.34
C PRO A 271 -1.77 -10.69 16.86
N THR A 272 -1.30 -11.85 16.40
CA THR A 272 -1.43 -12.29 15.00
C THR A 272 -2.72 -13.05 14.76
N THR A 273 -3.05 -13.99 15.64
CA THR A 273 -4.20 -14.91 15.51
C THR A 273 -4.74 -15.31 16.88
N ILE A 274 -6.06 -15.22 17.03
CA ILE A 274 -6.74 -15.72 18.22
C ILE A 274 -6.64 -17.24 18.35
N MET A 275 -6.27 -17.92 17.25
CA MET A 275 -6.11 -19.36 17.19
C MET A 275 -4.77 -19.83 17.78
N SER A 276 -3.88 -18.94 18.21
CA SER A 276 -2.65 -19.27 18.91
C SER A 276 -2.90 -19.57 20.38
N TYR A 277 -2.06 -20.47 20.93
CA TYR A 277 -2.02 -20.74 22.38
C TYR A 277 -1.07 -19.81 23.14
N PHE A 278 -0.23 -19.05 22.40
CA PHE A 278 0.83 -18.23 22.98
C PHE A 278 0.37 -16.78 23.15
N ASP A 279 0.41 -16.27 24.37
CA ASP A 279 0.16 -14.87 24.63
C ASP A 279 1.36 -13.99 24.22
N GLN A 280 1.25 -12.68 24.43
CA GLN A 280 2.29 -11.71 24.07
C GLN A 280 3.59 -11.88 24.87
N GLN A 281 3.56 -12.57 26.02
CA GLN A 281 4.72 -12.80 26.88
C GLN A 281 5.29 -14.21 26.76
N ASP A 282 4.45 -15.21 26.53
CA ASP A 282 4.88 -16.57 26.20
C ASP A 282 5.66 -16.57 24.88
N ASN A 283 5.23 -15.77 23.93
CA ASN A 283 5.88 -15.59 22.66
C ASN A 283 7.05 -14.60 22.77
N SER A 284 8.27 -15.11 22.70
CA SER A 284 9.48 -14.28 22.83
C SER A 284 9.64 -13.24 21.70
N TYR A 285 9.03 -13.42 20.53
CA TYR A 285 9.04 -12.43 19.46
C TYR A 285 8.26 -11.17 19.88
N PHE A 286 7.03 -11.32 20.35
CA PHE A 286 6.21 -10.20 20.82
C PHE A 286 6.73 -9.61 22.12
N ALA A 287 7.19 -10.44 23.03
CA ALA A 287 7.82 -9.99 24.28
C ALA A 287 9.05 -9.09 24.01
N ASN A 288 9.90 -9.46 23.04
CA ASN A 288 11.07 -8.67 22.64
C ASN A 288 10.70 -7.36 21.94
N LEU A 289 9.55 -7.30 21.27
CA LEU A 289 8.98 -6.08 20.70
C LEU A 289 8.29 -5.22 21.75
N GLY A 290 8.18 -5.70 22.99
CA GLY A 290 7.58 -4.99 24.12
C GLY A 290 6.05 -5.02 24.15
N PHE A 291 5.41 -5.92 23.41
CA PHE A 291 3.95 -6.04 23.39
C PHE A 291 3.40 -6.26 24.81
N THR A 292 2.35 -5.52 25.11
CA THR A 292 1.71 -5.62 26.42
C THR A 292 0.83 -6.87 26.47
N TYR A 293 0.95 -7.64 27.57
CA TYR A 293 0.00 -8.72 27.83
C TYR A 293 -1.41 -8.17 27.99
N ASP A 294 -2.33 -8.65 27.15
CA ASP A 294 -3.76 -8.39 27.29
C ASP A 294 -4.56 -9.45 26.52
N LEU A 295 -5.79 -9.69 26.95
CA LEU A 295 -6.70 -10.60 26.25
C LEU A 295 -7.18 -9.97 24.94
N VAL A 296 -7.18 -10.76 23.88
CA VAL A 296 -7.71 -10.30 22.59
C VAL A 296 -9.23 -10.47 22.54
N SER A 297 -9.92 -9.43 22.08
CA SER A 297 -11.38 -9.33 22.15
C SER A 297 -12.08 -9.41 20.78
N THR A 298 -11.30 -9.66 19.72
CA THR A 298 -11.80 -9.86 18.33
C THR A 298 -10.98 -10.94 17.65
N PRO A 299 -11.46 -11.50 16.52
CA PRO A 299 -10.56 -12.15 15.57
C PRO A 299 -9.44 -11.21 15.17
N MET A 300 -8.22 -11.75 14.96
CA MET A 300 -7.01 -10.98 14.71
C MET A 300 -6.64 -11.00 13.23
N ILE A 301 -5.55 -10.34 12.86
CA ILE A 301 -5.18 -10.07 11.46
C ILE A 301 -5.16 -11.33 10.59
N ALA A 302 -4.50 -12.41 11.05
CA ALA A 302 -4.39 -13.64 10.26
C ALA A 302 -5.69 -14.43 10.22
N ASP A 303 -6.53 -14.34 11.27
CA ASP A 303 -7.86 -14.95 11.30
C ASP A 303 -8.75 -14.34 10.21
N ILE A 304 -8.74 -13.01 10.09
CA ILE A 304 -9.51 -12.27 9.10
C ILE A 304 -9.05 -12.62 7.68
N ARG A 305 -7.75 -12.75 7.44
CA ARG A 305 -7.22 -13.25 6.16
C ARG A 305 -7.62 -14.71 5.89
N GLY A 306 -7.62 -15.54 6.91
CA GLY A 306 -8.11 -16.92 6.81
C GLY A 306 -9.58 -16.97 6.42
N MET A 307 -10.42 -16.16 7.05
CA MET A 307 -11.85 -16.05 6.71
C MET A 307 -12.08 -15.45 5.33
N ALA A 308 -11.22 -14.52 4.89
CA ALA A 308 -11.25 -14.01 3.51
C ALA A 308 -11.06 -15.15 2.49
N THR A 309 -10.20 -16.12 2.81
CA THR A 309 -9.95 -17.31 1.97
C THR A 309 -11.13 -18.28 1.98
N LEU A 310 -11.74 -18.53 3.14
CA LEU A 310 -12.82 -19.54 3.30
C LEU A 310 -14.19 -19.03 2.85
N TYR A 311 -14.52 -17.76 3.12
CA TYR A 311 -15.87 -17.21 2.93
C TYR A 311 -15.91 -15.91 2.12
N GLY A 312 -14.76 -15.24 1.90
CA GLY A 312 -14.68 -13.85 1.46
C GLY A 312 -14.94 -12.87 2.62
N LEU A 313 -14.51 -11.62 2.47
CA LEU A 313 -14.78 -10.57 3.45
C LEU A 313 -16.15 -9.92 3.20
N SER A 314 -16.82 -9.52 4.26
CA SER A 314 -18.06 -8.74 4.20
C SER A 314 -17.83 -7.42 3.46
N THR A 315 -18.77 -7.08 2.58
CA THR A 315 -18.83 -5.79 1.89
C THR A 315 -19.93 -4.88 2.43
N THR A 316 -20.60 -5.29 3.51
CA THR A 316 -21.77 -4.61 4.05
C THR A 316 -21.62 -4.26 5.54
N THR A 317 -20.52 -4.60 6.15
CA THR A 317 -20.25 -4.33 7.56
C THR A 317 -19.79 -2.90 7.74
N ARG A 318 -20.58 -2.09 8.43
CA ARG A 318 -20.25 -0.69 8.76
C ARG A 318 -19.79 0.13 7.56
N THR A 319 -20.64 0.17 6.50
CA THR A 319 -20.35 0.90 5.25
C THR A 319 -20.57 2.42 5.34
N GLY A 320 -20.87 2.95 6.48
CA GLY A 320 -20.96 4.38 6.75
C GLY A 320 -19.95 4.79 7.81
N ASP A 321 -19.75 6.08 7.98
CA ASP A 321 -18.72 6.66 8.85
C ASP A 321 -18.80 6.09 10.27
N THR A 322 -17.75 5.39 10.66
CA THR A 322 -17.66 4.66 11.93
C THR A 322 -16.54 5.24 12.81
N THR A 323 -16.81 5.37 14.09
CA THR A 323 -15.81 5.74 15.09
C THR A 323 -15.51 4.56 16.00
N TYR A 324 -14.22 4.25 16.19
CA TYR A 324 -13.69 3.25 17.09
C TYR A 324 -12.95 3.95 18.25
N GLY A 325 -12.95 3.34 19.43
CA GLY A 325 -12.33 3.92 20.61
C GLY A 325 -13.31 4.74 21.46
N PHE A 326 -12.97 5.98 21.78
CA PHE A 326 -13.89 6.90 22.45
C PHE A 326 -15.01 7.34 21.49
N VAL A 327 -16.24 7.47 22.03
CA VAL A 327 -17.44 7.77 21.20
C VAL A 327 -17.72 6.68 20.14
N ASN A 328 -17.44 5.43 20.49
CA ASN A 328 -17.62 4.28 19.62
C ASN A 328 -19.03 4.21 19.01
N SER A 329 -19.11 4.18 17.67
CA SER A 329 -20.35 4.05 16.90
C SER A 329 -20.45 2.70 16.14
N SER A 330 -19.47 1.80 16.29
CA SER A 330 -19.36 0.54 15.54
C SER A 330 -20.50 -0.47 15.82
N GLY A 331 -21.30 -0.25 16.85
CA GLY A 331 -22.30 -1.20 17.31
C GLY A 331 -21.74 -2.41 18.05
N ARG A 332 -20.43 -2.43 18.35
CA ARG A 332 -19.75 -3.47 19.13
C ARG A 332 -19.02 -2.84 20.30
N SER A 333 -19.36 -3.25 21.51
CA SER A 333 -18.78 -2.68 22.74
C SER A 333 -17.30 -3.02 22.94
N VAL A 334 -16.79 -4.09 22.32
CA VAL A 334 -15.37 -4.48 22.35
C VAL A 334 -14.43 -3.41 21.80
N TYR A 335 -14.91 -2.54 20.93
CA TYR A 335 -14.14 -1.42 20.39
C TYR A 335 -14.21 -0.14 21.24
N THR A 336 -14.92 -0.16 22.37
CA THR A 336 -15.07 1.04 23.22
C THR A 336 -13.85 1.23 24.10
N ALA A 337 -13.19 2.38 23.96
CA ALA A 337 -12.08 2.77 24.85
C ALA A 337 -12.59 3.43 26.14
N PHE A 338 -11.88 3.20 27.23
CA PHE A 338 -12.10 3.85 28.53
C PHE A 338 -10.75 4.23 29.11
N GLU A 339 -10.65 5.44 29.65
CA GLU A 339 -9.39 5.87 30.29
C GLU A 339 -8.97 4.91 31.41
N GLY A 340 -7.66 4.58 31.42
CA GLY A 340 -7.08 3.66 32.38
C GLY A 340 -7.32 2.17 32.09
N THR A 341 -7.88 1.84 30.91
CA THR A 341 -8.00 0.45 30.45
C THR A 341 -7.26 0.28 29.14
N VAL A 342 -6.59 -0.85 28.99
CA VAL A 342 -6.03 -1.32 27.72
C VAL A 342 -7.00 -2.35 27.15
N SER A 343 -7.19 -2.38 25.86
CA SER A 343 -7.97 -3.39 25.14
C SER A 343 -7.23 -3.78 23.87
N THR A 344 -7.18 -5.09 23.60
CA THR A 344 -6.49 -5.60 22.40
C THR A 344 -7.50 -6.12 21.38
N TYR A 345 -7.48 -5.54 20.17
CA TYR A 345 -8.40 -5.90 19.11
C TYR A 345 -7.89 -5.53 17.72
N THR A 346 -8.49 -6.14 16.71
CA THR A 346 -8.34 -5.77 15.30
C THR A 346 -9.63 -5.15 14.78
N VAL A 347 -9.52 -3.98 14.15
CA VAL A 347 -10.66 -3.31 13.52
C VAL A 347 -10.89 -3.92 12.14
N PHE A 348 -12.15 -4.32 11.86
CA PHE A 348 -12.62 -4.67 10.53
C PHE A 348 -13.79 -3.77 10.14
N ASP A 349 -13.70 -3.14 8.99
CA ASP A 349 -14.70 -2.27 8.38
C ASP A 349 -14.75 -2.49 6.87
N SER A 350 -15.90 -2.24 6.24
CA SER A 350 -16.10 -2.44 4.81
C SER A 350 -16.18 -1.12 4.02
N GLY A 351 -16.11 0.01 4.70
CA GLY A 351 -16.08 1.34 4.07
C GLY A 351 -16.91 2.39 4.80
N GLY A 352 -16.66 3.61 4.49
CA GLY A 352 -17.10 4.83 5.14
C GLY A 352 -15.94 5.81 5.16
N ILE A 353 -16.03 6.84 5.95
CA ILE A 353 -14.91 7.68 6.39
C ILE A 353 -14.77 7.44 7.91
N ASP A 354 -13.82 6.59 8.27
CA ASP A 354 -13.76 5.98 9.58
C ASP A 354 -12.69 6.62 10.47
N THR A 355 -12.88 6.55 11.79
CA THR A 355 -12.00 7.23 12.73
C THR A 355 -11.54 6.31 13.86
N LEU A 356 -10.23 6.23 14.08
CA LEU A 356 -9.66 5.76 15.35
C LEU A 356 -9.59 6.95 16.33
N ASN A 357 -10.47 6.97 17.31
CA ASN A 357 -10.55 8.04 18.30
C ASN A 357 -10.03 7.58 19.66
N TYR A 358 -8.83 8.07 20.02
CA TYR A 358 -8.23 7.76 21.33
C TYR A 358 -7.99 9.03 22.16
N SER A 359 -8.81 10.06 21.93
CA SER A 359 -8.71 11.38 22.53
C SER A 359 -8.82 11.41 24.05
N GLY A 360 -9.39 10.39 24.68
CA GLY A 360 -9.56 10.31 26.12
C GLY A 360 -8.36 9.73 26.87
N TYR A 361 -7.30 9.29 26.20
CA TYR A 361 -6.09 8.78 26.86
C TYR A 361 -5.08 9.89 27.16
N SER A 362 -4.35 9.71 28.28
CA SER A 362 -3.29 10.63 28.67
C SER A 362 -1.87 10.08 28.46
N ALA A 363 -1.74 8.81 28.13
CA ALA A 363 -0.46 8.20 27.78
C ALA A 363 -0.06 8.58 26.34
N ASN A 364 1.25 8.64 26.08
CA ASN A 364 1.76 8.75 24.71
C ASN A 364 1.29 7.57 23.87
N GLN A 365 0.83 7.82 22.67
CA GLN A 365 0.27 6.84 21.77
C GLN A 365 1.05 6.77 20.46
N VAL A 366 0.96 5.65 19.78
CA VAL A 366 1.40 5.48 18.39
C VAL A 366 0.21 4.93 17.62
N ILE A 367 -0.42 5.74 16.81
CA ILE A 367 -1.59 5.38 16.01
C ILE A 367 -1.15 5.28 14.55
N ASN A 368 -1.34 4.11 13.94
CA ASN A 368 -0.96 3.86 12.55
C ASN A 368 -2.20 3.38 11.77
N LEU A 369 -2.58 4.13 10.75
CA LEU A 369 -3.75 3.83 9.92
C LEU A 369 -3.46 2.84 8.79
N THR A 370 -2.21 2.44 8.61
CA THR A 370 -1.85 1.44 7.60
C THR A 370 -2.45 0.08 7.97
N SER A 371 -3.16 -0.54 7.04
CA SER A 371 -3.73 -1.88 7.19
C SER A 371 -2.66 -2.90 7.60
N GLU A 372 -3.03 -3.84 8.48
CA GLU A 372 -2.17 -4.91 8.99
C GLU A 372 -0.96 -4.45 9.82
N THR A 373 -1.02 -3.25 10.36
CA THR A 373 -0.03 -2.75 11.31
C THR A 373 -0.62 -2.62 12.70
N PHE A 374 0.26 -2.48 13.70
CA PHE A 374 -0.13 -2.31 15.10
C PHE A 374 0.01 -0.86 15.55
N SER A 375 -0.92 -0.45 16.38
CA SER A 375 -0.91 0.79 17.14
C SER A 375 -0.67 0.52 18.62
N ASN A 376 -0.12 1.52 19.32
CA ASN A 376 0.09 1.52 20.77
C ASN A 376 -0.86 2.52 21.39
N VAL A 377 -1.87 2.06 22.12
CA VAL A 377 -2.99 2.89 22.53
C VAL A 377 -3.27 2.73 24.01
N GLY A 378 -3.55 3.85 24.71
CA GLY A 378 -3.93 3.83 26.11
C GLY A 378 -2.86 3.29 27.06
N GLY A 379 -1.59 3.32 26.67
CA GLY A 379 -0.46 2.76 27.41
C GLY A 379 -0.17 1.30 27.09
N GLY A 380 -0.97 0.64 26.22
CA GLY A 380 -0.65 -0.66 25.65
C GLY A 380 0.33 -0.54 24.48
N ILE A 381 1.09 -1.58 24.21
CA ILE A 381 2.00 -1.70 23.07
C ILE A 381 1.51 -2.84 22.18
N GLY A 382 1.28 -2.55 20.88
CA GLY A 382 0.83 -3.51 19.90
C GLY A 382 -0.60 -4.02 20.14
N ASN A 383 -1.45 -3.21 20.74
CA ASN A 383 -2.75 -3.65 21.24
C ASN A 383 -3.92 -3.32 20.29
N VAL A 384 -3.74 -2.47 19.30
CA VAL A 384 -4.78 -2.21 18.28
C VAL A 384 -4.19 -2.43 16.90
N SER A 385 -4.94 -3.07 16.03
CA SER A 385 -4.55 -3.26 14.62
C SER A 385 -5.73 -3.06 13.68
N ILE A 386 -5.44 -2.86 12.40
CA ILE A 386 -6.41 -2.71 11.33
C ILE A 386 -6.34 -3.95 10.45
N ALA A 387 -7.49 -4.52 10.10
CA ALA A 387 -7.59 -5.73 9.33
C ALA A 387 -7.18 -5.54 7.87
N PHE A 388 -6.81 -6.64 7.22
CA PHE A 388 -6.70 -6.72 5.77
C PHE A 388 -8.01 -6.31 5.08
N GLY A 389 -7.92 -5.44 4.08
CA GLY A 389 -9.08 -4.98 3.32
C GLY A 389 -9.93 -3.91 4.03
N THR A 390 -9.48 -3.42 5.19
CA THR A 390 -10.10 -2.30 5.91
C THR A 390 -9.28 -1.03 5.67
N LEU A 391 -9.95 0.06 5.35
CA LEU A 391 -9.40 1.40 5.26
C LEU A 391 -9.95 2.23 6.41
N ILE A 392 -9.10 2.94 7.12
CA ILE A 392 -9.46 3.91 8.15
C ILE A 392 -8.78 5.22 7.77
N GLU A 393 -9.56 6.29 7.67
CA GLU A 393 -9.07 7.56 7.14
C GLU A 393 -8.61 8.52 8.26
N ASN A 394 -9.16 8.42 9.46
CA ASN A 394 -8.94 9.44 10.47
C ASN A 394 -8.36 8.87 11.77
N ALA A 395 -7.49 9.67 12.41
CA ALA A 395 -6.96 9.37 13.74
C ALA A 395 -7.03 10.59 14.66
N VAL A 396 -7.38 10.32 15.92
CA VAL A 396 -7.42 11.34 16.97
C VAL A 396 -6.61 10.84 18.17
N GLY A 397 -5.51 11.53 18.45
CA GLY A 397 -4.64 11.34 19.62
C GLY A 397 -5.23 11.87 20.91
N GLY A 398 -4.50 11.77 21.99
CA GLY A 398 -4.95 12.09 23.35
C GLY A 398 -4.38 13.37 23.95
N SER A 399 -3.89 13.26 25.18
CA SER A 399 -3.17 14.35 25.82
C SER A 399 -1.70 14.03 26.12
N GLY A 400 -1.21 12.91 25.61
CA GLY A 400 0.19 12.55 25.63
C GLY A 400 0.94 13.13 24.43
N ASN A 401 2.24 12.86 24.33
CA ASN A 401 2.98 13.15 23.10
C ASN A 401 2.78 11.95 22.15
N ASP A 402 1.93 12.14 21.15
CA ASP A 402 1.44 11.08 20.30
C ASP A 402 2.20 11.03 18.95
N THR A 403 2.20 9.89 18.32
CA THR A 403 2.67 9.72 16.94
C THR A 403 1.51 9.19 16.12
N LEU A 404 1.05 9.94 15.12
CA LEU A 404 -0.03 9.57 14.23
C LEU A 404 0.53 9.39 12.82
N THR A 405 0.27 8.25 12.21
CA THR A 405 0.65 7.95 10.82
C THR A 405 -0.59 7.61 10.03
N GLY A 406 -0.80 8.31 8.94
CA GLY A 406 -1.88 8.10 7.98
C GLY A 406 -1.64 6.89 7.07
N ASN A 407 -2.27 6.93 5.92
CA ASN A 407 -2.12 5.93 4.86
C ASN A 407 -2.22 6.62 3.49
N SER A 408 -2.58 5.92 2.42
CA SER A 408 -2.67 6.52 1.09
C SER A 408 -4.04 7.15 0.76
N ALA A 409 -4.94 7.28 1.73
CA ALA A 409 -6.21 8.00 1.57
C ALA A 409 -6.08 9.42 2.09
N ASP A 410 -7.03 10.29 1.75
CA ASP A 410 -7.14 11.62 2.34
C ASP A 410 -7.45 11.49 3.84
N ASN A 411 -6.44 11.71 4.70
CA ASN A 411 -6.55 11.50 6.14
C ASN A 411 -6.86 12.80 6.91
N VAL A 412 -7.54 12.68 8.04
CA VAL A 412 -7.58 13.73 9.07
C VAL A 412 -6.87 13.22 10.32
N LEU A 413 -5.71 13.80 10.62
CA LEU A 413 -4.91 13.45 11.78
C LEU A 413 -4.97 14.60 12.79
N ASN A 414 -5.36 14.30 14.04
CA ASN A 414 -5.45 15.30 15.12
C ASN A 414 -4.70 14.82 16.36
N GLY A 415 -3.60 15.52 16.72
CA GLY A 415 -2.78 15.22 17.90
C GLY A 415 -3.48 15.58 19.21
N ASN A 416 -4.30 16.66 19.25
CA ASN A 416 -4.96 17.28 20.41
C ASN A 416 -4.00 18.01 21.35
N PHE A 417 -3.56 17.41 22.42
CA PHE A 417 -2.64 17.99 23.40
C PHE A 417 -1.37 17.14 23.45
N GLY A 418 -0.24 17.80 23.56
CA GLY A 418 1.05 17.11 23.63
C GLY A 418 2.03 17.71 22.66
N ASN A 419 3.24 17.19 22.58
CA ASN A 419 4.15 17.51 21.49
C ASN A 419 4.10 16.31 20.54
N ASP A 420 3.30 16.46 19.50
CA ASP A 420 2.88 15.36 18.65
C ASP A 420 3.71 15.25 17.36
N VAL A 421 3.74 14.07 16.78
CA VAL A 421 4.36 13.81 15.49
C VAL A 421 3.29 13.25 14.56
N LEU A 422 2.92 14.03 13.56
CA LEU A 422 1.90 13.65 12.57
C LEU A 422 2.56 13.45 11.22
N ASN A 423 2.18 12.37 10.52
CA ASN A 423 2.64 12.05 9.17
C ASN A 423 1.45 11.60 8.32
N GLY A 424 1.04 12.41 7.34
CA GLY A 424 -0.09 12.13 6.44
C GLY A 424 0.18 10.94 5.51
N GLN A 425 1.37 10.83 4.94
CA GLN A 425 1.80 9.90 3.88
C GLN A 425 1.40 10.41 2.49
N ASP A 426 0.71 9.59 1.68
CA ASP A 426 0.13 10.00 0.40
C ASP A 426 -1.34 10.37 0.63
N GLY A 427 -1.91 11.23 -0.19
CA GLY A 427 -3.31 11.68 -0.06
C GLY A 427 -3.40 13.19 0.12
N ASN A 428 -4.61 13.76 0.08
CA ASN A 428 -4.78 15.19 0.43
C ASN A 428 -5.19 15.28 1.90
N ASP A 429 -4.19 15.37 2.76
CA ASP A 429 -4.35 15.20 4.19
C ASP A 429 -4.70 16.50 4.93
N THR A 430 -5.34 16.36 6.08
CA THR A 430 -5.52 17.44 7.03
C THR A 430 -4.85 17.10 8.35
N LEU A 431 -3.81 17.85 8.70
CA LEU A 431 -3.04 17.68 9.91
C LEU A 431 -3.38 18.81 10.90
N ILE A 432 -3.74 18.41 12.11
CA ILE A 432 -4.07 19.30 13.24
C ILE A 432 -3.16 18.89 14.40
N GLY A 433 -2.09 19.65 14.63
CA GLY A 433 -1.15 19.39 15.74
C GLY A 433 -1.85 19.48 17.09
N GLY A 434 -2.54 20.59 17.32
CA GLY A 434 -3.24 20.88 18.54
C GLY A 434 -2.43 21.78 19.47
N PHE A 435 -2.50 21.53 20.80
CA PHE A 435 -1.72 22.27 21.77
C PHE A 435 -0.38 21.60 22.03
N GLY A 436 0.70 22.27 21.75
CA GLY A 436 2.04 21.75 22.02
C GLY A 436 3.11 22.36 21.14
N ILE A 437 4.16 21.63 20.91
CA ILE A 437 5.16 21.91 19.88
C ILE A 437 5.23 20.66 19.01
N ASP A 438 4.59 20.74 17.86
CA ASP A 438 4.31 19.59 17.05
C ASP A 438 5.27 19.47 15.86
N THR A 439 5.42 18.27 15.35
CA THR A 439 6.15 17.99 14.12
C THR A 439 5.19 17.40 13.09
N LEU A 440 4.98 18.12 12.00
CA LEU A 440 3.98 17.83 11.00
C LEU A 440 4.69 17.53 9.67
N THR A 441 4.48 16.34 9.15
CA THR A 441 4.91 15.90 7.81
C THR A 441 3.64 15.62 7.03
N SER A 442 3.33 16.41 6.03
CA SER A 442 2.10 16.26 5.26
C SER A 442 2.17 15.08 4.30
N GLY A 443 3.27 14.96 3.56
CA GLY A 443 3.47 13.89 2.61
C GLY A 443 3.27 14.33 1.17
N ALA A 444 2.75 13.43 0.34
CA ALA A 444 2.49 13.73 -1.05
C ALA A 444 1.00 14.02 -1.28
N GLY A 445 0.69 15.22 -1.77
CA GLY A 445 -0.69 15.63 -2.00
C GLY A 445 -0.86 17.14 -2.00
N ALA A 446 -2.09 17.57 -1.84
CA ALA A 446 -2.43 18.97 -1.62
C ALA A 446 -2.99 19.14 -0.19
N ASP A 447 -2.09 19.26 0.75
CA ASP A 447 -2.35 19.06 2.15
C ASP A 447 -2.78 20.32 2.90
N ILE A 448 -3.42 20.13 4.03
CA ILE A 448 -3.87 21.21 4.90
C ILE A 448 -3.28 21.00 6.30
N ILE A 449 -2.43 21.93 6.74
CA ILE A 449 -2.03 22.06 8.12
C ILE A 449 -2.97 23.11 8.75
N SER A 450 -3.84 22.71 9.67
CA SER A 450 -4.95 23.56 10.14
C SER A 450 -5.01 23.65 11.65
N ASP A 451 -4.88 24.86 12.20
CA ASP A 451 -5.09 25.09 13.63
C ASP A 451 -5.30 26.59 13.93
N THR A 452 -5.42 26.93 15.22
CA THR A 452 -5.38 28.35 15.66
C THR A 452 -3.97 28.90 15.54
N ALA A 453 -3.85 30.21 15.39
CA ALA A 453 -2.54 30.89 15.32
C ALA A 453 -1.66 30.63 16.56
N SER A 454 -2.28 30.45 17.72
CA SER A 454 -1.55 30.15 18.96
C SER A 454 -1.12 28.69 19.07
N SER A 455 -1.90 27.75 18.54
CA SER A 455 -1.57 26.32 18.52
C SER A 455 -0.42 26.02 17.58
N LEU A 456 -0.43 26.59 16.38
CA LEU A 456 0.67 26.45 15.40
C LEU A 456 1.99 27.13 15.85
N SER A 457 1.98 27.84 16.99
CA SER A 457 3.18 28.56 17.41
C SER A 457 4.20 27.67 18.09
N GLY A 458 5.32 27.47 17.47
CA GLY A 458 6.41 26.60 17.90
C GLY A 458 6.56 25.35 17.05
N ASP A 459 5.58 25.03 16.25
CA ASP A 459 5.55 23.82 15.44
C ASP A 459 6.59 23.80 14.33
N THR A 460 6.86 22.61 13.86
CA THR A 460 7.73 22.32 12.71
C THR A 460 6.93 21.61 11.64
N ILE A 461 6.84 22.19 10.46
CA ILE A 461 6.34 21.55 9.25
C ILE A 461 7.56 21.13 8.42
N THR A 462 7.64 19.88 8.05
CA THR A 462 8.89 19.30 7.52
C THR A 462 9.03 19.35 6.01
N ASP A 463 7.92 19.39 5.27
CA ASP A 463 7.87 19.15 3.83
C ASP A 463 6.91 20.08 3.06
N PHE A 464 6.55 21.20 3.62
CA PHE A 464 5.61 22.14 3.02
C PHE A 464 5.95 22.50 1.57
N ALA A 465 5.08 22.13 0.65
CA ALA A 465 5.29 22.18 -0.79
C ALA A 465 4.21 22.97 -1.54
N SER A 466 4.34 23.07 -2.85
CA SER A 466 3.29 23.64 -3.71
C SER A 466 2.06 22.72 -3.69
N GLY A 467 0.89 23.28 -3.51
CA GLY A 467 -0.36 22.55 -3.26
C GLY A 467 -0.82 22.64 -1.81
N ASP A 468 0.12 22.66 -0.87
CA ASP A 468 -0.20 22.69 0.55
C ASP A 468 -0.68 24.04 1.05
N ARG A 469 -1.39 24.02 2.18
CA ARG A 469 -1.92 25.19 2.83
C ARG A 469 -1.73 25.11 4.34
N ILE A 470 -1.29 26.23 4.93
CA ILE A 470 -1.33 26.43 6.38
C ILE A 470 -2.54 27.30 6.69
N VAL A 471 -3.50 26.79 7.45
CA VAL A 471 -4.75 27.45 7.76
C VAL A 471 -4.78 27.89 9.22
N PHE A 472 -4.83 29.19 9.45
CA PHE A 472 -5.00 29.81 10.75
C PHE A 472 -6.49 30.05 10.99
N THR A 473 -7.13 29.14 11.70
CA THR A 473 -8.61 29.08 11.82
C THR A 473 -9.24 30.25 12.56
N ASP A 474 -8.50 30.88 13.45
CA ASP A 474 -8.95 32.04 14.26
C ASP A 474 -8.46 33.39 13.72
N ALA A 475 -7.72 33.44 12.63
CA ALA A 475 -7.19 34.68 12.05
C ALA A 475 -8.19 35.37 11.11
N THR A 476 -7.99 36.66 10.87
CA THR A 476 -8.73 37.43 9.87
C THR A 476 -7.78 38.09 8.88
N LEU A 477 -8.06 37.98 7.58
CA LEU A 477 -7.15 38.45 6.53
C LEU A 477 -6.78 39.94 6.66
N ALA A 478 -7.69 40.77 7.06
CA ALA A 478 -7.47 42.23 7.17
C ALA A 478 -6.43 42.62 8.23
N GLY A 479 -6.18 41.78 9.24
CA GLY A 479 -5.19 42.03 10.29
C GLY A 479 -4.00 41.06 10.28
N PHE A 480 -3.96 40.13 9.33
CA PHE A 480 -2.94 39.13 9.29
C PHE A 480 -1.67 39.60 8.58
N THR A 481 -0.55 39.44 9.23
CA THR A 481 0.78 39.74 8.69
C THR A 481 1.67 38.50 8.86
N PHE A 482 2.58 38.26 7.92
CA PHE A 482 3.56 37.21 8.03
C PHE A 482 4.89 37.60 7.39
N ASN A 483 5.96 36.93 7.79
CA ASN A 483 7.29 37.08 7.21
C ASN A 483 8.07 35.77 7.36
N LEU A 484 8.62 35.27 6.25
CA LEU A 484 9.50 34.09 6.23
C LEU A 484 10.95 34.58 6.16
N THR A 485 11.78 34.11 7.11
CA THR A 485 13.22 34.39 7.13
C THR A 485 13.96 33.06 7.34
N GLY A 486 14.62 32.57 6.30
CA GLY A 486 15.15 31.20 6.29
C GLY A 486 14.00 30.19 6.44
N SER A 487 14.07 29.34 7.45
CA SER A 487 13.01 28.39 7.80
C SER A 487 12.00 28.93 8.81
N ASN A 488 12.20 30.13 9.36
CA ASN A 488 11.31 30.67 10.40
C ASN A 488 10.21 31.53 9.78
N LEU A 489 8.97 31.08 9.87
CA LEU A 489 7.77 31.80 9.48
C LEU A 489 7.19 32.47 10.72
N VAL A 490 7.33 33.82 10.79
CA VAL A 490 6.69 34.66 11.82
C VAL A 490 5.37 35.18 11.27
N TYR A 491 4.29 35.07 12.04
CA TYR A 491 2.96 35.51 11.64
C TYR A 491 2.20 36.18 12.80
N THR A 492 1.08 36.80 12.50
CA THR A 492 0.22 37.38 13.54
C THR A 492 -0.28 36.29 14.49
N GLY A 493 0.25 36.28 15.72
CA GLY A 493 -0.11 35.32 16.77
C GLY A 493 0.99 34.31 17.14
N GLY A 494 2.09 34.20 16.36
CA GLY A 494 3.15 33.26 16.67
C GLY A 494 4.25 33.13 15.63
N SER A 495 4.95 32.02 15.69
CA SER A 495 5.94 31.60 14.66
C SER A 495 6.03 30.10 14.59
N LEU A 496 6.34 29.57 13.42
CA LEU A 496 6.59 28.14 13.19
C LEU A 496 7.82 27.95 12.29
N THR A 497 8.28 26.71 12.19
CA THR A 497 9.47 26.35 11.39
C THR A 497 9.05 25.54 10.15
N LEU A 498 9.53 25.94 8.96
CA LEU A 498 9.40 25.22 7.70
C LEU A 498 10.77 24.65 7.33
N THR A 499 11.03 23.35 7.61
CA THR A 499 12.39 22.79 7.49
C THR A 499 12.77 22.37 6.06
N GLY A 500 11.83 22.00 5.22
CA GLY A 500 12.06 21.62 3.82
C GLY A 500 12.43 22.78 2.90
N GLY A 501 12.34 24.01 3.40
CA GLY A 501 12.46 25.24 2.63
C GLY A 501 11.20 25.49 1.79
N VAL A 502 10.89 26.76 1.54
CA VAL A 502 9.75 27.14 0.70
C VAL A 502 10.27 27.52 -0.69
N SER A 503 9.94 26.72 -1.69
CA SER A 503 10.24 27.03 -3.09
C SER A 503 9.09 27.85 -3.66
N GLY A 504 9.21 29.18 -3.69
CA GLY A 504 8.19 30.09 -4.19
C GLY A 504 7.83 31.22 -3.20
N THR A 505 6.82 32.01 -3.55
CA THR A 505 6.35 33.13 -2.72
C THR A 505 5.14 32.71 -1.90
N LEU A 506 5.20 32.83 -0.57
CA LEU A 506 4.02 32.64 0.28
C LEU A 506 3.03 33.80 0.07
N VAL A 507 1.76 33.48 -0.06
CA VAL A 507 0.65 34.46 -0.11
C VAL A 507 -0.41 34.10 0.91
N ALA A 508 -1.02 35.16 1.48
CA ALA A 508 -2.15 35.02 2.37
C ALA A 508 -3.45 35.27 1.63
N SER A 509 -4.45 34.41 1.84
CA SER A 509 -5.81 34.58 1.35
C SER A 509 -6.83 34.15 2.40
N ALA A 510 -8.11 34.44 2.19
CA ALA A 510 -9.16 33.90 3.04
C ALA A 510 -9.27 32.36 2.83
N ALA A 511 -9.29 31.60 3.93
CA ALA A 511 -9.49 30.17 3.85
C ALA A 511 -10.97 29.83 3.60
N VAL A 512 -11.21 28.73 2.90
CA VAL A 512 -12.55 28.15 2.75
C VAL A 512 -13.00 27.67 4.13
N GLY A 513 -14.19 28.06 4.54
CA GLY A 513 -14.69 27.76 5.91
C GLY A 513 -14.33 28.81 6.96
N GLY A 514 -13.51 29.80 6.62
CA GLY A 514 -13.10 30.91 7.52
C GLY A 514 -11.63 30.81 7.92
N GLY A 515 -11.12 31.91 8.48
CA GLY A 515 -9.69 31.99 8.80
C GLY A 515 -8.84 32.57 7.68
N VAL A 516 -7.52 32.42 7.82
CA VAL A 516 -6.52 32.82 6.83
C VAL A 516 -5.69 31.62 6.43
N GLN A 517 -5.49 31.44 5.15
CA GLN A 517 -4.55 30.43 4.66
C GLN A 517 -3.29 31.10 4.10
N LEU A 518 -2.15 30.49 4.37
CA LEU A 518 -0.91 30.67 3.64
C LEU A 518 -0.71 29.50 2.68
N ALA A 519 -0.49 29.80 1.44
CA ALA A 519 -0.06 28.82 0.44
C ALA A 519 1.20 29.35 -0.23
N ILE A 520 2.02 28.46 -0.73
CA ILE A 520 2.97 28.87 -1.75
C ILE A 520 2.09 29.40 -2.88
N GLN A 521 2.21 30.71 -3.15
CA GLN A 521 1.70 31.15 -4.43
C GLN A 521 2.32 30.15 -5.40
N ALA A 522 1.45 29.33 -5.97
CA ALA A 522 1.89 28.69 -7.19
C ALA A 522 2.61 29.82 -7.89
N VAL A 523 3.94 29.72 -8.05
CA VAL A 523 4.51 30.46 -9.16
C VAL A 523 3.44 30.16 -10.16
N VAL A 524 2.65 31.20 -10.54
CA VAL A 524 1.96 31.09 -11.78
C VAL A 524 3.15 30.95 -12.70
N GLY A 525 3.63 29.75 -12.71
CA GLY A 525 4.42 29.23 -13.80
C GLY A 525 3.51 29.54 -14.95
N PRO A 526 3.97 30.10 -15.96
CA PRO A 526 3.18 30.75 -17.03
C PRO A 526 1.92 29.91 -17.15
N ILE A 527 0.75 30.51 -16.86
CA ILE A 527 -0.62 30.00 -16.91
C ILE A 527 -0.60 28.74 -17.74
N ALA A 528 -0.90 27.55 -17.16
CA ALA A 528 -0.60 26.23 -17.73
C ALA A 528 -0.46 26.38 -19.22
N ASP A 529 0.73 26.30 -19.78
CA ASP A 529 1.11 26.84 -21.06
C ASP A 529 -0.01 26.58 -22.09
N VAL A 530 -0.89 27.59 -22.24
CA VAL A 530 -2.06 27.42 -23.08
C VAL A 530 -1.51 27.53 -24.48
N ARG A 531 -1.18 26.37 -25.04
CA ARG A 531 -0.54 26.25 -26.34
C ARG A 531 -1.21 27.14 -27.35
N ASN A 532 -0.39 27.92 -28.09
CA ASN A 532 -0.78 28.92 -29.04
C ASN A 532 -1.52 30.13 -28.44
N ASP A 533 -1.24 30.51 -27.20
CA ASP A 533 -1.70 31.77 -26.59
C ASP A 533 -0.79 32.94 -26.99
N PHE A 534 -0.96 33.45 -28.23
CA PHE A 534 -0.09 34.47 -28.77
C PHE A 534 -0.29 35.88 -28.17
N ASN A 535 -1.33 36.07 -27.36
CA ASN A 535 -1.62 37.37 -26.71
C ASN A 535 -1.50 37.35 -25.19
N GLY A 536 -1.32 36.17 -24.57
CA GLY A 536 -1.14 35.99 -23.10
C GLY A 536 -2.44 36.16 -22.32
N ASP A 537 -3.61 35.84 -22.92
CA ASP A 537 -4.89 36.00 -22.26
C ASP A 537 -5.43 34.71 -21.63
N GLY A 538 -4.65 33.61 -21.66
CA GLY A 538 -4.98 32.30 -21.14
C GLY A 538 -5.90 31.48 -22.05
N ARG A 539 -5.93 31.78 -23.35
CA ARG A 539 -6.74 31.06 -24.32
C ARG A 539 -5.94 30.73 -25.59
N SER A 540 -6.09 29.51 -26.07
CA SER A 540 -5.48 29.11 -27.32
C SER A 540 -6.00 29.93 -28.51
N ASP A 541 -5.11 30.38 -29.34
CA ASP A 541 -5.33 31.12 -30.58
C ASP A 541 -5.09 30.20 -31.80
N ILE A 542 -5.42 30.65 -32.96
CA ILE A 542 -5.16 29.91 -34.21
C ILE A 542 -4.20 30.69 -35.10
N LEU A 543 -3.03 30.10 -35.38
CA LEU A 543 -2.08 30.66 -36.36
C LEU A 543 -2.45 30.22 -37.77
N TRP A 544 -2.55 31.17 -38.71
CA TRP A 544 -2.85 30.92 -40.10
C TRP A 544 -1.67 31.31 -41.00
N ARG A 545 -1.31 30.44 -41.91
CA ARG A 545 -0.38 30.75 -42.99
C ARG A 545 -0.87 30.18 -44.31
N ASN A 546 -0.86 31.00 -45.37
CA ASN A 546 -1.25 30.55 -46.67
C ASN A 546 -0.04 30.10 -47.52
N VAL A 547 -0.31 29.52 -48.69
CA VAL A 547 0.70 29.01 -49.62
C VAL A 547 1.62 30.11 -50.20
N ASP A 548 1.19 31.37 -50.17
CA ASP A 548 1.96 32.53 -50.61
C ASP A 548 2.82 33.14 -49.49
N GLY A 549 2.81 32.53 -48.27
CA GLY A 549 3.57 32.98 -47.13
C GLY A 549 2.91 34.10 -46.33
N GLN A 550 1.64 34.42 -46.59
CA GLN A 550 0.91 35.35 -45.70
C GLN A 550 0.59 34.69 -44.38
N LEU A 551 0.89 35.37 -43.28
CA LEU A 551 0.65 34.98 -41.90
C LEU A 551 -0.45 35.83 -41.29
N SER A 552 -1.25 35.27 -40.40
CA SER A 552 -2.19 35.95 -39.51
C SER A 552 -2.55 35.02 -38.35
N ASN A 553 -3.26 35.52 -37.35
CA ASN A 553 -3.86 34.67 -36.32
C ASN A 553 -5.29 35.11 -36.00
N TRP A 554 -6.02 34.20 -35.36
CA TRP A 554 -7.32 34.46 -34.77
C TRP A 554 -7.23 34.22 -33.27
N LEU A 555 -7.64 35.20 -32.49
CA LEU A 555 -7.57 35.15 -31.04
C LEU A 555 -8.80 34.46 -30.47
N GLY A 556 -8.57 33.56 -29.51
CA GLY A 556 -9.62 32.92 -28.74
C GLY A 556 -10.42 33.91 -27.88
N THR A 557 -11.70 33.65 -27.68
CA THR A 557 -12.57 34.51 -26.88
C THR A 557 -13.13 33.77 -25.66
N ALA A 558 -13.48 34.49 -24.60
CA ALA A 558 -14.08 33.91 -23.40
C ALA A 558 -15.39 33.14 -23.63
N THR A 559 -16.00 33.29 -24.80
CA THR A 559 -17.23 32.57 -25.20
C THR A 559 -16.94 31.34 -26.05
N GLY A 560 -15.66 30.98 -26.27
CA GLY A 560 -15.24 29.84 -27.09
C GLY A 560 -15.27 30.11 -28.59
N GLY A 561 -15.36 31.36 -29.02
CA GLY A 561 -15.26 31.78 -30.44
C GLY A 561 -13.87 32.34 -30.74
N PHE A 562 -13.68 32.84 -31.99
CA PHE A 562 -12.43 33.43 -32.45
C PHE A 562 -12.67 34.79 -33.08
N VAL A 563 -11.70 35.69 -32.91
CA VAL A 563 -11.66 37.02 -33.53
C VAL A 563 -10.44 37.14 -34.42
N GLN A 564 -10.63 37.54 -35.69
CA GLN A 564 -9.53 37.75 -36.63
C GLN A 564 -8.63 38.91 -36.18
N ASN A 565 -7.32 38.65 -36.13
CA ASN A 565 -6.34 39.65 -35.68
C ASN A 565 -5.43 40.17 -36.79
N ASN A 566 -5.93 40.23 -38.03
CA ASN A 566 -5.14 40.65 -39.18
C ASN A 566 -4.51 42.04 -39.01
N ALA A 567 -5.11 42.94 -38.21
CA ALA A 567 -4.57 44.27 -37.97
C ALA A 567 -3.22 44.26 -37.24
N ASN A 568 -2.97 43.27 -36.41
CA ASN A 568 -1.76 43.16 -35.58
C ASN A 568 -0.82 42.04 -36.04
N ALA A 569 -1.35 40.91 -36.55
CA ALA A 569 -0.58 39.70 -36.84
C ALA A 569 -0.27 39.51 -38.34
N ALA A 570 -0.91 40.26 -39.26
CA ALA A 570 -0.70 40.04 -40.68
C ALA A 570 0.74 40.39 -41.11
N ALA A 571 1.43 39.41 -41.66
CA ALA A 571 2.79 39.53 -42.17
C ALA A 571 2.95 38.69 -43.46
N VAL A 572 3.97 38.97 -44.23
CA VAL A 572 4.37 38.11 -45.37
C VAL A 572 5.76 37.57 -45.13
N VAL A 573 5.84 36.26 -44.89
CA VAL A 573 7.09 35.53 -44.63
C VAL A 573 7.43 34.69 -45.85
N PRO A 574 8.66 34.85 -46.44
CA PRO A 574 9.05 34.08 -47.61
C PRO A 574 8.80 32.58 -47.40
N VAL A 575 8.32 31.88 -48.43
CA VAL A 575 7.94 30.46 -48.39
C VAL A 575 9.10 29.52 -48.05
N ALA A 576 10.33 29.97 -48.15
CA ALA A 576 11.52 29.24 -47.70
C ALA A 576 11.58 29.08 -46.17
N TRP A 577 10.90 29.91 -45.41
CA TRP A 577 10.72 29.78 -43.96
C TRP A 577 9.46 29.01 -43.65
N GLN A 578 9.58 28.05 -42.78
CA GLN A 578 8.46 27.25 -42.30
C GLN A 578 8.32 27.42 -40.78
N VAL A 579 7.09 27.42 -40.28
CA VAL A 579 6.83 27.27 -38.85
C VAL A 579 7.15 25.86 -38.45
N VAL A 580 8.01 25.69 -37.45
CA VAL A 580 8.46 24.37 -36.94
C VAL A 580 8.15 24.15 -35.50
N GLY A 581 7.46 25.10 -34.87
CA GLY A 581 6.98 25.01 -33.49
C GLY A 581 6.41 26.35 -33.03
N THR A 582 5.69 26.33 -31.94
CA THR A 582 5.24 27.48 -31.18
C THR A 582 5.59 27.25 -29.72
N GLY A 583 5.62 28.29 -28.91
CA GLY A 583 5.88 28.19 -27.47
C GLY A 583 6.40 29.49 -26.87
N ASP A 584 6.33 29.67 -25.58
CA ASP A 584 6.82 30.87 -24.90
C ASP A 584 8.34 30.77 -24.66
N PHE A 585 9.14 31.03 -25.70
CA PHE A 585 10.61 30.91 -25.66
C PHE A 585 11.30 32.00 -24.80
N ASN A 586 10.58 33.05 -24.41
CA ASN A 586 11.13 34.15 -23.63
C ASN A 586 10.59 34.23 -22.20
N GLY A 587 9.55 33.49 -21.82
CA GLY A 587 8.94 33.46 -20.49
C GLY A 587 8.10 34.69 -20.20
N ASP A 588 7.43 35.29 -21.21
CA ASP A 588 6.61 36.47 -21.00
C ASP A 588 5.10 36.17 -20.99
N GLY A 589 4.73 34.87 -21.01
CA GLY A 589 3.36 34.38 -20.98
C GLY A 589 2.64 34.48 -22.31
N ARG A 590 3.35 34.61 -23.41
CA ARG A 590 2.82 34.65 -24.78
C ARG A 590 3.60 33.72 -25.69
N ASP A 591 2.89 32.91 -26.44
CA ASP A 591 3.54 32.01 -27.37
C ASP A 591 4.19 32.77 -28.53
N ASP A 592 5.36 32.32 -28.88
CA ASP A 592 6.21 32.78 -29.97
C ASP A 592 6.11 31.82 -31.14
N ILE A 593 6.57 32.23 -32.30
CA ILE A 593 6.64 31.39 -33.51
C ILE A 593 8.10 30.99 -33.76
N LEU A 594 8.41 29.70 -33.79
CA LEU A 594 9.71 29.17 -34.21
C LEU A 594 9.74 28.96 -35.72
N TRP A 595 10.67 29.58 -36.36
CA TRP A 595 10.87 29.55 -37.79
C TRP A 595 12.11 28.77 -38.21
N ARG A 596 12.00 27.98 -39.26
CA ARG A 596 13.13 27.35 -39.91
C ARG A 596 13.15 27.62 -41.40
N ASN A 597 14.29 28.07 -41.92
CA ASN A 597 14.53 28.27 -43.35
C ASN A 597 14.98 26.96 -44.00
N SER A 598 14.68 26.81 -45.28
CA SER A 598 15.12 25.67 -46.10
C SER A 598 16.64 25.53 -46.21
N ASP A 599 17.40 26.60 -45.94
CA ASP A 599 18.87 26.57 -45.84
C ASP A 599 19.39 26.04 -44.50
N GLY A 600 18.52 25.83 -43.50
CA GLY A 600 18.85 25.39 -42.13
C GLY A 600 18.91 26.51 -41.11
N THR A 601 18.74 27.76 -41.48
CA THR A 601 18.66 28.88 -40.53
C THR A 601 17.39 28.77 -39.69
N VAL A 602 17.51 28.94 -38.38
CA VAL A 602 16.42 28.96 -37.38
C VAL A 602 16.32 30.35 -36.77
N SER A 603 15.15 30.86 -36.54
CA SER A 603 14.86 32.09 -35.81
C SER A 603 13.50 32.03 -35.15
N ASN A 604 13.14 33.00 -34.31
CA ASN A 604 11.79 33.10 -33.77
C ASN A 604 11.22 34.52 -33.88
N TRP A 605 9.89 34.58 -33.78
CA TRP A 605 9.15 35.83 -33.68
C TRP A 605 8.40 35.82 -32.36
N LEU A 606 8.61 36.86 -31.55
CA LEU A 606 8.06 36.96 -30.19
C LEU A 606 6.60 37.47 -30.27
N GLY A 607 5.72 36.84 -29.49
CA GLY A 607 4.34 37.26 -29.32
C GLY A 607 4.22 38.59 -28.62
N THR A 608 3.15 39.33 -28.90
CA THR A 608 2.88 40.63 -28.30
C THR A 608 1.52 40.62 -27.61
N ALA A 609 1.31 41.51 -26.63
CA ALA A 609 0.04 41.63 -25.90
C ALA A 609 -1.19 41.91 -26.77
N THR A 610 -0.99 42.23 -28.04
CA THR A 610 -2.07 42.40 -29.01
C THR A 610 -2.24 41.19 -29.94
N GLY A 611 -1.51 40.08 -29.66
CA GLY A 611 -1.48 38.89 -30.50
C GLY A 611 -0.74 39.08 -31.84
N GLY A 612 0.05 40.13 -31.99
CA GLY A 612 0.96 40.29 -33.14
C GLY A 612 2.31 39.64 -32.85
N PHE A 613 3.25 39.76 -33.78
CA PHE A 613 4.57 39.14 -33.68
C PHE A 613 5.70 40.13 -33.97
N THR A 614 6.78 40.06 -33.21
CA THR A 614 7.99 40.85 -33.45
C THR A 614 9.16 39.94 -33.85
N PRO A 615 9.74 40.11 -35.04
CA PRO A 615 10.92 39.32 -35.45
C PRO A 615 12.09 39.49 -34.46
N ASN A 616 12.71 38.38 -34.07
CA ASN A 616 13.81 38.32 -33.14
C ASN A 616 15.14 37.82 -33.75
N ASP A 617 15.28 38.01 -35.09
CA ASP A 617 16.39 37.49 -35.86
C ASP A 617 17.75 37.93 -35.37
N ALA A 618 17.86 39.14 -34.82
CA ALA A 618 19.13 39.67 -34.29
C ALA A 618 19.68 38.86 -33.13
N ILE A 619 18.83 38.13 -32.39
CA ILE A 619 19.17 37.36 -31.18
C ILE A 619 19.06 35.86 -31.45
N ALA A 620 17.95 35.42 -32.06
CA ALA A 620 17.63 34.02 -32.20
C ALA A 620 18.17 33.35 -33.47
N ALA A 621 18.48 34.16 -34.55
CA ALA A 621 18.87 33.55 -35.82
C ALA A 621 20.17 32.76 -35.73
N ARG A 622 20.12 31.46 -36.02
CA ARG A 622 21.26 30.53 -36.03
C ARG A 622 21.15 29.55 -37.17
N PHE A 623 22.30 29.15 -37.73
CA PHE A 623 22.38 28.05 -38.69
C PHE A 623 22.42 26.71 -37.95
N VAL A 624 21.54 25.78 -38.31
CA VAL A 624 21.50 24.38 -37.87
C VAL A 624 21.54 23.49 -39.12
N PRO A 625 22.49 22.54 -39.20
CA PRO A 625 22.53 21.63 -40.35
C PRO A 625 21.17 20.98 -40.61
N THR A 626 20.80 20.81 -41.91
CA THR A 626 19.49 20.23 -42.29
C THR A 626 19.31 18.78 -41.90
N SER A 627 20.35 18.10 -41.40
CA SER A 627 20.25 16.77 -40.79
C SER A 627 19.62 16.78 -39.39
N TRP A 628 19.45 17.94 -38.76
CA TRP A 628 18.74 18.12 -37.50
C TRP A 628 17.34 18.66 -37.74
N PHE A 629 16.36 18.10 -37.05
CA PHE A 629 14.96 18.51 -37.14
C PHE A 629 14.47 18.91 -35.74
N VAL A 630 13.60 19.90 -35.67
CA VAL A 630 12.80 20.16 -34.48
C VAL A 630 11.77 19.02 -34.38
N VAL A 631 11.73 18.36 -33.20
CA VAL A 631 10.81 17.27 -32.95
C VAL A 631 9.90 17.51 -31.75
N GLY A 632 9.99 18.69 -31.14
CA GLY A 632 9.12 19.17 -30.08
C GLY A 632 9.58 20.52 -29.56
N THR A 633 8.69 21.22 -28.90
CA THR A 633 8.93 22.38 -28.06
C THR A 633 8.33 22.10 -26.68
N GLY A 634 8.79 22.77 -25.64
CA GLY A 634 8.29 22.64 -24.28
C GLY A 634 9.34 23.03 -23.25
N ASP A 635 8.91 23.26 -22.01
CA ASP A 635 9.80 23.64 -20.90
C ASP A 635 10.45 22.40 -20.27
N PHE A 636 11.53 21.87 -20.90
CA PHE A 636 12.20 20.66 -20.45
C PHE A 636 13.01 20.84 -19.16
N ASN A 637 13.23 22.08 -18.72
CA ASN A 637 14.04 22.38 -17.55
C ASN A 637 13.24 22.97 -16.36
N GLY A 638 11.97 23.34 -16.57
CA GLY A 638 11.09 23.89 -15.54
C GLY A 638 11.38 25.34 -15.19
N ASP A 639 11.94 26.13 -16.14
CA ASP A 639 12.29 27.52 -15.88
C ASP A 639 11.26 28.54 -16.39
N GLY A 640 10.12 28.03 -16.90
CA GLY A 640 9.01 28.83 -17.44
C GLY A 640 9.28 29.41 -18.81
N ARG A 641 10.18 28.82 -19.57
CA ARG A 641 10.47 29.15 -20.97
C ARG A 641 10.54 27.89 -21.80
N ASP A 642 9.85 27.91 -22.93
CA ASP A 642 9.93 26.77 -23.83
C ASP A 642 11.31 26.62 -24.46
N ASP A 643 11.70 25.39 -24.60
CA ASP A 643 12.94 24.91 -25.17
C ASP A 643 12.68 24.29 -26.54
N ILE A 644 13.72 24.06 -27.32
CA ILE A 644 13.62 23.37 -28.63
C ILE A 644 14.24 21.98 -28.50
N LEU A 645 13.46 20.94 -28.79
CA LEU A 645 13.97 19.57 -28.87
C LEU A 645 14.41 19.25 -30.29
N TRP A 646 15.67 18.85 -30.44
CA TRP A 646 16.30 18.54 -31.70
C TRP A 646 16.58 17.06 -31.87
N ARG A 647 16.29 16.53 -33.09
CA ARG A 647 16.71 15.19 -33.48
C ARG A 647 17.47 15.18 -34.79
N ASN A 648 18.59 14.44 -34.81
CA ASN A 648 19.40 14.25 -36.00
C ASN A 648 19.00 12.96 -36.75
N THR A 649 19.16 12.95 -38.07
CA THR A 649 18.95 11.76 -38.90
C THR A 649 19.77 10.54 -38.50
N ASN A 650 20.88 10.73 -37.80
CA ASN A 650 21.71 9.65 -37.27
C ASN A 650 21.25 9.11 -35.91
N GLY A 651 20.12 9.62 -35.36
CA GLY A 651 19.58 9.21 -34.08
C GLY A 651 20.01 10.04 -32.87
N GLN A 652 20.86 11.03 -33.04
CA GLN A 652 21.20 11.95 -31.94
C GLN A 652 19.99 12.81 -31.57
N ILE A 653 19.84 13.07 -30.26
CA ILE A 653 18.87 14.04 -29.71
C ILE A 653 19.62 15.03 -28.83
N SER A 654 19.18 16.27 -28.81
CA SER A 654 19.65 17.35 -27.94
C SER A 654 18.54 18.39 -27.79
N ASN A 655 18.72 19.37 -26.90
CA ASN A 655 17.82 20.51 -26.79
C ASN A 655 18.58 21.83 -26.71
N TRP A 656 17.85 22.88 -26.98
CA TRP A 656 18.29 24.26 -26.82
C TRP A 656 17.35 24.95 -25.85
N LEU A 657 17.92 25.55 -24.80
CA LEU A 657 17.16 26.17 -23.73
C LEU A 657 16.78 27.60 -24.04
N GLY A 658 15.53 27.96 -23.83
CA GLY A 658 14.99 29.31 -24.03
C GLY A 658 15.60 30.33 -23.07
N GLN A 659 15.71 31.58 -23.52
CA GLN A 659 16.30 32.68 -22.75
C GLN A 659 15.31 33.86 -22.68
N THR A 660 15.37 34.64 -21.61
CA THR A 660 14.50 35.81 -21.38
C THR A 660 14.48 36.84 -22.51
N ASN A 661 15.45 36.82 -23.43
CA ASN A 661 15.49 37.67 -24.61
C ASN A 661 14.97 36.97 -25.89
N GLY A 662 14.38 35.78 -25.74
CA GLY A 662 13.94 34.94 -26.85
C GLY A 662 15.06 34.26 -27.65
N GLY A 663 16.31 34.36 -27.20
CA GLY A 663 17.44 33.59 -27.79
C GLY A 663 17.48 32.17 -27.21
N PHE A 664 18.43 31.34 -27.68
CA PHE A 664 18.58 29.96 -27.26
C PHE A 664 20.03 29.66 -26.87
N VAL A 665 20.20 28.85 -25.81
CA VAL A 665 21.49 28.30 -25.42
C VAL A 665 21.50 26.81 -25.71
N LEU A 666 22.56 26.35 -26.42
CA LEU A 666 22.77 24.93 -26.71
C LEU A 666 23.04 24.16 -25.40
N ASN A 667 22.36 23.06 -25.21
CA ASN A 667 22.51 22.19 -24.04
C ASN A 667 23.19 20.85 -24.39
N ASP A 668 23.97 20.80 -25.46
CA ASP A 668 24.64 19.58 -25.94
C ASP A 668 25.50 18.90 -24.87
N ALA A 669 26.08 19.66 -23.95
CA ALA A 669 26.93 19.11 -22.89
C ALA A 669 26.14 18.18 -21.92
N ILE A 670 24.83 18.34 -21.83
CA ILE A 670 23.93 17.63 -20.92
C ILE A 670 22.94 16.76 -21.68
N ALA A 671 22.26 17.31 -22.69
CA ALA A 671 21.16 16.66 -23.37
C ALA A 671 21.58 15.81 -24.57
N LEU A 672 22.77 16.02 -25.15
CA LEU A 672 23.17 15.30 -26.37
C LEU A 672 23.38 13.80 -26.07
N THR A 673 22.53 12.98 -26.67
CA THR A 673 22.63 11.53 -26.56
C THR A 673 22.20 10.83 -27.85
N ASN A 674 22.54 9.54 -27.98
CA ASN A 674 22.13 8.73 -29.15
C ASN A 674 20.95 7.85 -28.77
N VAL A 675 19.90 7.92 -29.58
CA VAL A 675 18.71 7.05 -29.50
C VAL A 675 18.61 6.31 -30.82
N ASP A 676 18.38 4.99 -30.76
CA ASP A 676 18.19 4.18 -31.97
C ASP A 676 17.13 4.82 -32.87
N THR A 677 17.39 4.85 -34.17
CA THR A 677 16.52 5.47 -35.15
C THR A 677 15.15 4.81 -35.28
N ALA A 678 14.98 3.58 -34.80
CA ALA A 678 13.70 2.93 -34.65
C ALA A 678 12.79 3.53 -33.56
N TRP A 679 13.30 4.43 -32.72
CA TRP A 679 12.52 5.19 -31.77
C TRP A 679 12.22 6.58 -32.29
N HIS A 680 10.95 6.97 -32.25
CA HIS A 680 10.44 8.26 -32.70
C HIS A 680 9.89 9.03 -31.52
N VAL A 681 10.13 10.35 -31.50
CA VAL A 681 9.41 11.26 -30.61
C VAL A 681 7.98 11.38 -31.17
N VAL A 682 6.99 11.10 -30.31
CA VAL A 682 5.56 11.13 -30.71
C VAL A 682 4.75 12.12 -29.89
N GLY A 683 5.40 12.87 -29.01
CA GLY A 683 4.83 13.96 -28.22
C GLY A 683 5.83 14.47 -27.18
N THR A 684 5.57 15.67 -26.68
CA THR A 684 6.21 16.28 -25.51
C THR A 684 5.11 16.78 -24.58
N GLY A 685 5.37 16.79 -23.28
CA GLY A 685 4.44 17.27 -22.26
C GLY A 685 4.86 16.80 -20.88
N ASP A 686 4.30 17.39 -19.83
CA ASP A 686 4.56 17.04 -18.45
C ASP A 686 3.73 15.83 -18.01
N PHE A 687 4.22 14.61 -18.28
CA PHE A 687 3.48 13.37 -17.99
C PHE A 687 3.51 12.97 -16.50
N ASN A 688 4.36 13.59 -15.69
CA ASN A 688 4.51 13.26 -14.28
C ASN A 688 4.04 14.37 -13.34
N GLY A 689 3.70 15.57 -13.85
CA GLY A 689 3.20 16.68 -13.07
C GLY A 689 4.29 17.42 -12.28
N ASP A 690 5.55 17.35 -12.72
CA ASP A 690 6.67 17.98 -12.01
C ASP A 690 7.04 19.38 -12.53
N GLY A 691 6.25 19.90 -13.48
CA GLY A 691 6.44 21.22 -14.09
C GLY A 691 7.56 21.25 -15.13
N ARG A 692 8.00 20.10 -15.65
CA ARG A 692 8.96 19.97 -16.75
C ARG A 692 8.41 19.04 -17.82
N ASP A 693 8.50 19.50 -19.05
CA ASP A 693 8.11 18.66 -20.15
C ASP A 693 9.02 17.46 -20.35
N ASP A 694 8.38 16.35 -20.65
CA ASP A 694 8.97 15.05 -20.89
C ASP A 694 8.96 14.71 -22.40
N ILE A 695 9.67 13.68 -22.81
CA ILE A 695 9.67 13.19 -24.18
C ILE A 695 8.94 11.85 -24.24
N LEU A 696 7.87 11.77 -25.03
CA LEU A 696 7.20 10.51 -25.32
C LEU A 696 7.82 9.83 -26.54
N TRP A 697 8.27 8.61 -26.36
CA TRP A 697 8.94 7.80 -27.37
C TRP A 697 8.09 6.63 -27.82
N ARG A 698 8.04 6.38 -29.11
CA ARG A 698 7.47 5.18 -29.69
C ARG A 698 8.44 4.49 -30.65
N ASN A 699 8.60 3.18 -30.50
CA ASN A 699 9.43 2.35 -31.35
C ASN A 699 8.64 1.79 -32.55
N ASP A 700 9.31 1.54 -33.69
CA ASP A 700 8.74 0.89 -34.88
C ASP A 700 8.09 -0.47 -34.58
N ASN A 701 8.52 -1.14 -33.50
CA ASN A 701 7.93 -2.42 -33.07
C ASN A 701 6.68 -2.27 -32.19
N GLY A 702 6.28 -1.03 -31.82
CA GLY A 702 5.13 -0.75 -30.99
C GLY A 702 5.44 -0.54 -29.50
N GLN A 703 6.70 -0.61 -29.06
CA GLN A 703 7.05 -0.22 -27.70
C GLN A 703 6.84 1.28 -27.49
N LEU A 704 6.30 1.63 -26.33
CA LEU A 704 6.17 3.00 -25.83
C LEU A 704 7.12 3.18 -24.65
N SER A 705 7.65 4.36 -24.45
CA SER A 705 8.44 4.78 -23.30
C SER A 705 8.42 6.29 -23.18
N ASN A 706 8.87 6.84 -22.07
CA ASN A 706 9.14 8.26 -21.97
C ASN A 706 10.51 8.54 -21.31
N TRP A 707 10.95 9.76 -21.48
CA TRP A 707 12.13 10.30 -20.80
C TRP A 707 11.71 11.56 -20.06
N LEU A 708 11.98 11.59 -18.74
CA LEU A 708 11.59 12.67 -17.86
C LEU A 708 12.58 13.84 -17.92
N GLY A 709 12.05 15.06 -18.03
CA GLY A 709 12.78 16.31 -18.02
C GLY A 709 13.51 16.55 -16.70
N GLN A 710 14.63 17.23 -16.74
CA GLN A 710 15.45 17.53 -15.57
C GLN A 710 15.74 19.02 -15.47
N ALA A 711 15.86 19.57 -14.25
CA ALA A 711 16.14 20.98 -14.00
C ALA A 711 17.38 21.55 -14.72
N ASN A 712 18.27 20.73 -15.24
CA ASN A 712 19.40 21.13 -16.06
C ASN A 712 19.15 21.00 -17.56
N GLY A 713 17.91 20.71 -17.97
CA GLY A 713 17.50 20.47 -19.35
C GLY A 713 17.98 19.12 -19.92
N GLY A 714 18.52 18.21 -19.10
CA GLY A 714 18.79 16.84 -19.50
C GLY A 714 17.54 15.95 -19.37
N PHE A 715 17.68 14.66 -19.71
CA PHE A 715 16.56 13.73 -19.67
C PHE A 715 16.96 12.43 -18.97
N ILE A 716 16.06 11.86 -18.16
CA ILE A 716 16.21 10.55 -17.57
C ILE A 716 15.27 9.55 -18.25
N ASN A 717 15.84 8.44 -18.76
CA ASN A 717 15.07 7.35 -19.33
C ASN A 717 14.18 6.68 -18.26
N ASN A 718 12.87 6.74 -18.44
CA ASN A 718 11.87 6.15 -17.57
C ASN A 718 11.30 4.82 -18.11
N GLY A 719 11.98 4.19 -19.05
CA GLY A 719 11.52 2.96 -19.72
C GLY A 719 11.30 1.76 -18.79
N ALA A 720 11.90 1.77 -17.60
CA ALA A 720 11.65 0.73 -16.59
C ALA A 720 10.25 0.84 -15.95
N ILE A 721 9.68 2.03 -15.94
CA ILE A 721 8.37 2.35 -15.33
C ILE A 721 7.30 2.55 -16.41
N ALA A 722 7.56 3.42 -17.39
CA ALA A 722 6.63 3.77 -18.46
C ALA A 722 6.69 2.82 -19.67
N GLY A 723 7.70 1.96 -19.78
CA GLY A 723 7.91 1.06 -20.90
C GLY A 723 6.78 0.05 -21.05
N THR A 724 6.01 0.14 -22.13
CA THR A 724 4.91 -0.79 -22.43
C THR A 724 4.83 -1.07 -23.91
N PHE A 725 4.07 -2.10 -24.31
CA PHE A 725 3.83 -2.45 -25.70
C PHE A 725 2.41 -2.05 -26.11
N VAL A 726 2.31 -1.24 -27.17
CA VAL A 726 1.04 -0.85 -27.77
C VAL A 726 1.01 -1.32 -29.22
N PRO A 727 0.00 -2.10 -29.65
CA PRO A 727 -0.06 -2.59 -31.02
C PRO A 727 0.04 -1.46 -32.06
N LEU A 728 0.70 -1.71 -33.17
CA LEU A 728 0.93 -0.71 -34.27
C LEU A 728 -0.35 -0.19 -34.93
N ALA A 729 -1.49 -0.84 -34.70
CA ALA A 729 -2.79 -0.33 -35.11
C ALA A 729 -3.22 0.92 -34.31
N TRP A 730 -2.56 1.23 -33.19
CA TRP A 730 -2.78 2.44 -32.41
C TRP A 730 -1.69 3.46 -32.70
N SER A 731 -2.07 4.71 -32.87
CA SER A 731 -1.18 5.85 -33.04
C SER A 731 -1.46 6.88 -31.94
N VAL A 732 -0.43 7.51 -31.39
CA VAL A 732 -0.57 8.75 -30.63
C VAL A 732 -1.02 9.84 -31.59
N VAL A 733 -2.08 10.57 -31.25
CA VAL A 733 -2.66 11.62 -32.10
C VAL A 733 -2.68 12.97 -31.42
N ALA A 734 -2.54 13.03 -30.11
CA ALA A 734 -2.33 14.26 -29.34
C ALA A 734 -1.80 13.94 -27.95
N VAL A 735 -1.28 14.96 -27.29
CA VAL A 735 -0.86 14.96 -25.87
C VAL A 735 -1.48 16.18 -25.20
N GLY A 736 -1.93 16.06 -23.98
CA GLY A 736 -2.51 17.18 -23.21
C GLY A 736 -3.20 16.69 -21.95
N ASP A 737 -3.41 17.54 -20.98
CA ASP A 737 -4.11 17.24 -19.73
C ASP A 737 -5.63 17.14 -19.96
N TYR A 738 -6.13 15.95 -20.29
CA TYR A 738 -7.55 15.74 -20.61
C TYR A 738 -8.45 15.57 -19.38
N ASN A 739 -7.86 15.32 -18.21
CA ASN A 739 -8.59 15.13 -16.98
C ASN A 739 -8.49 16.32 -16.00
N GLY A 740 -7.59 17.28 -16.26
CA GLY A 740 -7.39 18.49 -15.46
C GLY A 740 -6.60 18.27 -14.17
N ASP A 741 -5.75 17.22 -14.13
CA ASP A 741 -4.99 16.87 -12.94
C ASP A 741 -3.56 17.44 -12.93
N GLY A 742 -3.21 18.26 -13.94
CA GLY A 742 -1.89 18.88 -14.08
C GLY A 742 -0.84 17.96 -14.68
N ARG A 743 -1.22 16.79 -15.18
CA ARG A 743 -0.34 15.87 -15.92
C ARG A 743 -0.86 15.67 -17.34
N ASP A 744 0.04 15.70 -18.29
CA ASP A 744 -0.33 15.43 -19.68
C ASP A 744 -0.65 13.95 -19.90
N ASP A 745 -1.72 13.73 -20.67
CA ASP A 745 -2.26 12.44 -21.04
C ASP A 745 -1.94 12.13 -22.51
N ILE A 746 -2.11 10.88 -22.93
CA ILE A 746 -1.88 10.45 -24.31
C ILE A 746 -3.21 10.13 -24.97
N LEU A 747 -3.57 10.85 -26.05
CA LEU A 747 -4.72 10.50 -26.87
C LEU A 747 -4.31 9.48 -27.94
N TRP A 748 -4.99 8.35 -27.95
CA TRP A 748 -4.76 7.25 -28.86
C TRP A 748 -5.86 7.13 -29.92
N ARG A 749 -5.49 6.80 -31.14
CA ARG A 749 -6.41 6.42 -32.19
C ARG A 749 -6.00 5.11 -32.84
N ASN A 750 -6.97 4.21 -32.98
CA ASN A 750 -6.81 2.93 -33.67
C ASN A 750 -7.19 3.06 -35.15
N THR A 751 -6.56 2.26 -36.01
CA THR A 751 -6.88 2.19 -37.45
C THR A 751 -8.34 1.79 -37.76
N ASN A 752 -9.04 1.18 -36.80
CA ASN A 752 -10.47 0.86 -36.89
C ASN A 752 -11.39 2.02 -36.50
N GLY A 753 -10.83 3.18 -36.11
CA GLY A 753 -11.56 4.36 -35.67
C GLY A 753 -11.80 4.47 -34.18
N THR A 754 -11.39 3.49 -33.34
CA THR A 754 -11.48 3.62 -31.90
C THR A 754 -10.52 4.70 -31.42
N VAL A 755 -10.99 5.55 -30.52
CA VAL A 755 -10.21 6.59 -29.82
C VAL A 755 -10.30 6.30 -28.33
N THR A 756 -9.22 6.48 -27.60
CA THR A 756 -9.15 6.40 -26.13
C THR A 756 -8.00 7.26 -25.64
N ASP A 757 -7.91 7.50 -24.34
CA ASP A 757 -6.78 8.16 -23.72
C ASP A 757 -6.09 7.28 -22.68
N TRP A 758 -4.88 7.65 -22.36
CA TRP A 758 -4.12 7.08 -21.25
C TRP A 758 -3.67 8.22 -20.34
N LEU A 759 -4.05 8.14 -19.06
CA LEU A 759 -3.81 9.17 -18.06
C LEU A 759 -2.37 9.10 -17.54
N GLY A 760 -1.73 10.26 -17.42
CA GLY A 760 -0.40 10.42 -16.83
C GLY A 760 -0.41 10.17 -15.31
N ASN A 761 0.62 9.51 -14.80
CA ASN A 761 0.79 9.24 -13.38
C ASN A 761 2.01 9.98 -12.83
N ALA A 762 2.03 10.33 -11.54
CA ALA A 762 3.12 11.06 -10.89
C ALA A 762 4.53 10.42 -11.03
N ASN A 763 4.62 9.15 -11.36
CA ASN A 763 5.88 8.47 -11.65
C ASN A 763 6.24 8.43 -13.16
N GLY A 764 5.48 9.14 -14.00
CA GLY A 764 5.63 9.17 -15.44
C GLY A 764 5.17 7.90 -16.17
N SER A 765 4.46 6.97 -15.51
CA SER A 765 3.77 5.87 -16.19
C SER A 765 2.41 6.32 -16.72
N PHE A 766 1.70 5.43 -17.41
CA PHE A 766 0.39 5.74 -17.97
C PHE A 766 -0.64 4.70 -17.57
N THR A 767 -1.85 5.14 -17.25
CA THR A 767 -2.99 4.29 -16.95
C THR A 767 -4.01 4.36 -18.09
N PRO A 768 -4.33 3.22 -18.78
CA PRO A 768 -5.38 3.19 -19.77
C PRO A 768 -6.75 3.60 -19.20
N ASN A 769 -7.45 4.51 -19.87
CA ASN A 769 -8.76 5.03 -19.46
C ASN A 769 -9.91 4.53 -20.36
N ASP A 770 -9.77 3.35 -20.97
CA ASP A 770 -10.73 2.79 -21.93
C ASP A 770 -12.17 2.74 -21.40
N ALA A 771 -12.34 2.54 -20.11
CA ALA A 771 -13.67 2.45 -19.48
C ALA A 771 -14.46 3.78 -19.56
N ASN A 772 -13.77 4.91 -19.58
CA ASN A 772 -14.36 6.24 -19.57
C ASN A 772 -14.26 6.94 -20.95
N ALA A 773 -13.13 6.77 -21.65
CA ALA A 773 -12.79 7.55 -22.83
C ALA A 773 -12.96 6.81 -24.16
N ALA A 774 -13.06 5.46 -24.16
CA ALA A 774 -13.14 4.72 -25.42
C ALA A 774 -14.41 5.05 -26.22
N ALA A 775 -14.21 5.55 -27.44
CA ALA A 775 -15.27 5.88 -28.38
C ALA A 775 -14.89 5.42 -29.79
N VAL A 776 -15.85 5.23 -30.66
CA VAL A 776 -15.60 4.92 -32.08
C VAL A 776 -15.93 6.14 -32.93
N VAL A 777 -14.92 6.68 -33.59
CA VAL A 777 -15.04 7.79 -34.52
C VAL A 777 -14.78 7.23 -35.90
N PRO A 778 -15.65 7.50 -36.89
CA PRO A 778 -15.44 7.00 -38.25
C PRO A 778 -14.03 7.30 -38.80
N VAL A 779 -13.41 6.35 -39.48
CA VAL A 779 -12.03 6.47 -39.97
C VAL A 779 -11.82 7.61 -40.98
N SER A 780 -12.90 8.14 -41.54
CA SER A 780 -12.87 9.34 -42.37
C SER A 780 -12.68 10.65 -41.61
N TRP A 781 -12.75 10.60 -40.26
CA TRP A 781 -12.47 11.74 -39.40
C TRP A 781 -11.06 11.57 -38.85
N GLU A 782 -10.27 12.60 -38.87
CA GLU A 782 -8.93 12.62 -38.33
C GLU A 782 -8.87 13.63 -37.20
N VAL A 783 -8.15 13.30 -36.14
CA VAL A 783 -7.73 14.30 -35.15
C VAL A 783 -6.82 15.24 -35.91
N GLN A 784 -7.16 16.53 -35.92
CA GLN A 784 -6.26 17.48 -36.50
C GLN A 784 -5.06 17.62 -35.57
N PRO A 785 -3.87 17.28 -36.03
CA PRO A 785 -2.69 17.50 -35.23
C PRO A 785 -2.58 18.99 -34.93
N GLU A 786 -2.08 19.36 -33.79
CA GLU A 786 -1.50 20.68 -33.61
C GLU A 786 -0.42 20.79 -34.67
N ALA A 787 -0.77 21.52 -35.71
CA ALA A 787 -0.11 21.39 -36.99
C ALA A 787 1.34 21.88 -36.86
N PHE A 788 2.29 20.95 -37.01
CA PHE A 788 3.61 21.39 -37.53
C PHE A 788 4.59 20.21 -37.74
N PHE A 789 4.14 18.97 -37.61
CA PHE A 789 4.97 17.80 -37.96
C PHE A 789 4.60 17.27 -39.36
N LEU A 790 5.19 17.81 -40.38
CA LEU A 790 5.28 17.22 -41.72
C LEU A 790 6.72 16.88 -42.09
#